data_60098de0d1d26e9369dbfc72c7e53082
#
_entry.id   60098de0d1d26e9369dbfc72c7e53082
#
_cell.length_a   1.000
_cell.length_b   1.000
_cell.length_c   1.000
_cell.angle_alpha   90.00
_cell.angle_beta   90.00
_cell.angle_gamma   90.00
#
_symmetry.space_group_name_H-M   'P 1'
#
loop_
_entity.id
_entity.type
_entity.pdbx_description
1 polymer ?
#
loop_
_entity_poly.entity_id
_entity_poly.type
_entity_poly.pdbx_seq_one_letter_code
_entity_poly.pdbx_strand_id
1 'polypeptide(L)'
;MSSNAITIIILFLNISLFPTISALNQEGVSLFSWLSTFDSSSSATFFSSWNSSHQNPCNWDYIKCSSDGFVSEITITSIHLPTSFPTQLLSLTHLTNLVLSNSNLTGEIPPTIGNLSSLVNLDLSFNALTGNIPAEIGKLAELQFLKLNSNILHGRIPGDIGNCSNLRQLELFDNQLSGKIPAEIGKLRALEIFRGGGNSGIHGEIPLEISNCNGLVFLGLADTGISGQLPSSIGELKNLQTLSIYTANISGNIPPEIGNCSALENLFLYENQISGKIPNELGSLKSLKRLLLWQNHLGGNIPGALGNCSSLTVIDISLNSLRGEVPLSLASLVALEELLLSMNNISGEIPTFIGNFSGLKQLELDNNRFSGEIPPVIGKLKELLLFFAWQNQLHGSIPAELANCEKLQALDLSHNFLTGSVPNSLFNLKNLTQLMLISNEFSGELPPDIGSCTGLIRLRLGLNNFSGHIPSQIGLLHRLSFLELSENQFIGHIPPEIGNCSQLEMVDLRKNKLQGTIPSSFEFLGLNVLDLSMNSIGGNIPESLGKLTSLNKLVLRENNITGLIPKSLGLCKDLQLLDLSSNRITGSIPEEIGRLEGLDILLNLSSNVLTGTIPESFSNLSKLANLDLSNNMLSGTLRVLGSLDNLVSLDVSNNNFSGNLPNTKLFHDLPASAFAGNQELCINRSQCSIGGSLHGRSSTKNLILCAFLSVTVTMLILLFGVVLIIRVRGTTYRENDEEENDLEWDFTPFQKLNFSVNDIVTKLSDSNIIGKGGSGMVYRVETPAKQIIAVKKLWPINNGEVPERDLFSAEVQTLGSIRHKNIVRLLGCCNNTRTRLLLFDYISNGSLASLLHEKKHIFAEYGYSLKITEKSDVYSYGVVLLEVLTGKEPTDNQIPEGAHIISWVNRELREEKRDFTTIVDQQLLMQSSTQIQEMFQVFGVALLCVNSCPEERPTMKDVTAMLKEIRHHENDDIEKPISLGKAVTNPKAAVHCSSFSRSSEPLIRSPS
;
A
#
# COMPACT_ATOMS: atom_id res chain seq x y z
N MET A 1 -61.71 -57.68 64.66
CA MET A 1 -61.81 -56.53 63.87
C MET A 1 -61.06 -55.38 64.56
N SER A 2 -60.01 -54.98 64.22
CA SER A 2 -58.92 -55.22 63.36
C SER A 2 -58.04 -54.01 63.50
N SER A 3 -56.88 -54.22 63.93
CA SER A 3 -55.80 -53.26 64.12
C SER A 3 -55.39 -52.49 62.81
N ASN A 4 -56.02 -52.79 61.71
CA ASN A 4 -55.64 -52.19 60.39
C ASN A 4 -56.38 -50.89 60.02
N ALA A 5 -57.46 -50.53 60.71
CA ALA A 5 -58.22 -49.30 60.44
C ALA A 5 -57.56 -48.01 61.05
N ILE A 6 -56.84 -48.25 62.19
CA ILE A 6 -56.17 -47.13 62.89
C ILE A 6 -54.84 -46.73 62.19
N THR A 7 -54.16 -47.70 61.52
CA THR A 7 -52.89 -47.46 60.80
C THR A 7 -53.12 -46.72 59.50
N ILE A 8 -54.31 -46.92 58.90
CA ILE A 8 -54.64 -46.18 57.64
C ILE A 8 -55.07 -44.73 57.90
N ILE A 9 -55.71 -44.46 59.04
CA ILE A 9 -56.12 -43.13 59.48
C ILE A 9 -54.89 -42.28 59.91
N ILE A 10 -53.90 -42.92 60.56
CA ILE A 10 -52.63 -42.27 60.91
C ILE A 10 -51.78 -42.01 59.69
N LEU A 11 -51.86 -42.82 58.64
CA LEU A 11 -51.17 -42.55 57.35
C LEU A 11 -51.82 -41.40 56.55
N PHE A 12 -53.17 -41.25 56.65
CA PHE A 12 -53.88 -40.12 56.00
C PHE A 12 -53.78 -38.78 56.74
N LEU A 13 -53.54 -38.80 58.05
CA LEU A 13 -53.33 -37.63 58.87
C LEU A 13 -51.88 -37.11 58.87
N ASN A 14 -50.88 -37.95 58.51
CA ASN A 14 -49.49 -37.48 58.32
C ASN A 14 -49.22 -36.95 56.96
N ILE A 15 -50.11 -37.06 55.94
CA ILE A 15 -49.98 -36.50 54.63
C ILE A 15 -50.41 -35.03 54.63
N SER A 16 -51.10 -34.49 55.63
CA SER A 16 -51.53 -33.07 55.67
C SER A 16 -50.66 -32.16 56.56
N LEU A 17 -49.45 -32.60 56.95
CA LEU A 17 -48.48 -31.77 57.72
C LEU A 17 -47.08 -31.68 57.13
N PHE A 18 -46.96 -32.07 55.86
CA PHE A 18 -45.80 -31.55 55.10
C PHE A 18 -46.12 -30.11 54.72
N PRO A 19 -45.28 -29.13 55.08
CA PRO A 19 -45.39 -27.76 54.44
C PRO A 19 -45.41 -28.00 52.97
N THR A 20 -46.40 -27.49 52.27
CA THR A 20 -46.43 -27.42 50.84
C THR A 20 -45.11 -26.76 50.43
N ILE A 21 -44.13 -27.53 50.04
CA ILE A 21 -42.95 -26.96 49.32
C ILE A 21 -43.60 -26.33 48.13
N SER A 22 -43.72 -25.01 48.16
CA SER A 22 -44.24 -24.27 47.04
C SER A 22 -43.29 -24.54 45.89
N ALA A 23 -43.76 -25.33 44.95
CA ALA A 23 -43.00 -25.61 43.77
C ALA A 23 -42.75 -24.29 43.02
N LEU A 24 -41.56 -24.09 42.54
CA LEU A 24 -41.18 -23.00 41.66
C LEU A 24 -42.20 -22.90 40.50
N ASN A 25 -42.66 -21.71 40.15
CA ASN A 25 -43.62 -21.55 39.05
C ASN A 25 -42.98 -22.00 37.72
N GLN A 26 -43.80 -22.19 36.68
CA GLN A 26 -43.38 -22.72 35.39
C GLN A 26 -42.29 -21.89 34.74
N GLU A 27 -42.32 -20.54 34.87
CA GLU A 27 -41.28 -19.63 34.31
C GLU A 27 -39.95 -19.79 35.03
N GLY A 28 -40.00 -19.91 36.38
CA GLY A 28 -38.80 -20.21 37.17
C GLY A 28 -38.19 -21.59 36.85
N VAL A 29 -39.05 -22.59 36.55
CA VAL A 29 -38.58 -23.91 36.10
C VAL A 29 -37.86 -23.79 34.74
N SER A 30 -38.37 -23.02 33.81
CA SER A 30 -37.73 -22.78 32.49
C SER A 30 -36.35 -22.10 32.63
N LEU A 31 -36.28 -21.07 33.47
CA LEU A 31 -35.03 -20.36 33.77
C LEU A 31 -34.02 -21.27 34.48
N PHE A 32 -34.47 -22.05 35.44
CA PHE A 32 -33.61 -22.97 36.16
C PHE A 32 -33.13 -24.15 35.29
N SER A 33 -33.97 -24.60 34.36
CA SER A 33 -33.58 -25.56 33.32
C SER A 33 -32.50 -25.03 32.42
N TRP A 34 -32.56 -23.75 32.06
CA TRP A 34 -31.47 -23.07 31.28
C TRP A 34 -30.19 -23.01 32.12
N LEU A 35 -30.27 -22.58 33.40
CA LEU A 35 -29.12 -22.54 34.31
C LEU A 35 -28.42 -23.90 34.44
N SER A 36 -29.17 -24.97 34.38
CA SER A 36 -28.64 -26.35 34.49
C SER A 36 -27.81 -26.77 33.26
N THR A 37 -27.85 -26.01 32.18
CA THR A 37 -27.02 -26.26 30.98
C THR A 37 -25.59 -25.66 31.10
N PHE A 38 -25.32 -24.90 32.16
CA PHE A 38 -24.01 -24.29 32.38
C PHE A 38 -23.09 -25.22 33.16
N ASP A 39 -21.79 -25.16 32.86
CA ASP A 39 -20.78 -25.86 33.67
C ASP A 39 -20.76 -25.29 35.10
N SER A 40 -20.69 -26.15 36.08
CA SER A 40 -20.83 -25.86 37.51
C SER A 40 -19.84 -24.86 38.10
N SER A 41 -18.75 -24.57 37.39
CA SER A 41 -17.75 -23.57 37.80
C SER A 41 -18.06 -22.13 37.39
N SER A 42 -18.80 -21.93 36.30
CA SER A 42 -19.11 -20.60 35.74
C SER A 42 -20.43 -20.05 36.31
N SER A 43 -21.38 -20.91 36.65
CA SER A 43 -22.73 -20.51 37.07
C SER A 43 -22.81 -20.03 38.52
N ALA A 44 -21.95 -20.53 39.39
CA ALA A 44 -22.05 -20.29 40.84
C ALA A 44 -21.82 -18.83 41.29
N THR A 45 -21.10 -18.03 40.48
CA THR A 45 -20.73 -16.65 40.82
C THR A 45 -21.75 -15.62 40.34
N PHE A 46 -22.32 -15.78 39.15
CA PHE A 46 -23.19 -14.77 38.53
C PHE A 46 -24.68 -15.03 38.79
N PHE A 47 -25.10 -16.28 39.02
CA PHE A 47 -26.48 -16.67 39.19
C PHE A 47 -26.77 -17.20 40.58
N SER A 48 -26.06 -16.75 41.59
CA SER A 48 -26.16 -17.22 43.00
C SER A 48 -27.53 -16.94 43.62
N SER A 49 -28.28 -15.93 43.13
CA SER A 49 -29.65 -15.64 43.57
C SER A 49 -30.72 -16.57 42.98
N TRP A 50 -30.36 -17.33 41.89
CA TRP A 50 -31.31 -18.25 41.24
C TRP A 50 -31.45 -19.53 42.03
N ASN A 51 -32.56 -19.64 42.78
CA ASN A 51 -32.79 -20.73 43.74
C ASN A 51 -34.12 -21.42 43.47
N SER A 52 -34.10 -22.72 43.24
CA SER A 52 -35.29 -23.57 43.01
C SER A 52 -36.25 -23.64 44.20
N SER A 53 -35.83 -23.18 45.39
CA SER A 53 -36.72 -23.08 46.54
C SER A 53 -37.61 -21.85 46.56
N HIS A 54 -37.41 -20.89 45.68
CA HIS A 54 -38.25 -19.69 45.53
C HIS A 54 -39.56 -20.06 44.82
N GLN A 55 -40.65 -19.34 45.16
CA GLN A 55 -41.94 -19.56 44.48
C GLN A 55 -41.97 -19.03 43.05
N ASN A 56 -41.25 -17.97 42.80
CA ASN A 56 -41.11 -17.33 41.49
C ASN A 56 -39.71 -16.73 41.30
N PRO A 57 -39.29 -16.41 40.05
CA PRO A 57 -37.95 -15.85 39.72
C PRO A 57 -37.86 -14.31 39.88
N CYS A 58 -38.88 -13.63 40.41
CA CYS A 58 -38.95 -12.14 40.33
C CYS A 58 -37.90 -11.41 41.18
N ASN A 59 -37.25 -12.12 42.10
CA ASN A 59 -36.15 -11.60 42.91
C ASN A 59 -34.77 -12.11 42.47
N TRP A 60 -34.71 -12.77 41.32
CA TRP A 60 -33.43 -13.28 40.81
C TRP A 60 -32.68 -12.16 40.07
N ASP A 61 -31.40 -12.15 40.20
CA ASP A 61 -30.55 -11.20 39.44
C ASP A 61 -30.84 -11.35 37.97
N TYR A 62 -30.79 -10.20 37.22
CA TYR A 62 -31.07 -10.09 35.79
C TYR A 62 -32.50 -10.33 35.36
N ILE A 63 -33.43 -10.59 36.30
CA ILE A 63 -34.85 -10.85 36.04
C ILE A 63 -35.69 -9.71 36.62
N LYS A 64 -36.66 -9.27 35.83
CA LYS A 64 -37.75 -8.41 36.31
C LYS A 64 -39.10 -9.02 35.97
N CYS A 65 -40.06 -8.82 36.83
CA CYS A 65 -41.44 -9.27 36.60
C CYS A 65 -42.39 -8.09 36.43
N SER A 66 -43.51 -8.36 35.75
CA SER A 66 -44.68 -7.47 35.67
C SER A 66 -45.39 -7.33 37.01
N SER A 67 -46.36 -6.40 37.15
CA SER A 67 -47.23 -6.28 38.33
C SER A 67 -47.99 -7.59 38.64
N ASP A 68 -48.24 -8.41 37.63
CA ASP A 68 -49.00 -9.64 37.75
C ASP A 68 -48.09 -10.85 38.11
N GLY A 69 -46.77 -10.61 38.29
CA GLY A 69 -45.83 -11.63 38.75
C GLY A 69 -45.25 -12.51 37.63
N PHE A 70 -45.44 -12.17 36.36
CA PHE A 70 -44.82 -12.85 35.23
C PHE A 70 -43.49 -12.20 34.85
N VAL A 71 -42.52 -13.00 34.36
CA VAL A 71 -41.23 -12.52 33.88
C VAL A 71 -41.43 -11.62 32.66
N SER A 72 -41.12 -10.34 32.81
CA SER A 72 -41.23 -9.31 31.75
C SER A 72 -39.90 -8.91 31.13
N GLU A 73 -38.81 -8.97 31.90
CA GLU A 73 -37.47 -8.57 31.41
C GLU A 73 -36.40 -9.58 31.84
N ILE A 74 -35.52 -9.87 30.92
CA ILE A 74 -34.25 -10.58 31.16
C ILE A 74 -33.13 -9.72 30.55
N THR A 75 -32.17 -9.30 31.40
CA THR A 75 -31.07 -8.43 30.94
C THR A 75 -29.74 -8.96 31.47
N ILE A 76 -29.00 -9.69 30.64
CA ILE A 76 -27.66 -10.23 30.90
C ILE A 76 -26.69 -9.62 29.87
N THR A 77 -25.73 -8.86 30.36
CA THR A 77 -24.78 -8.18 29.51
C THR A 77 -23.34 -8.41 29.98
N SER A 78 -22.42 -8.69 29.05
CA SER A 78 -20.99 -8.87 29.35
C SER A 78 -20.67 -9.98 30.35
N ILE A 79 -21.53 -11.01 30.41
CA ILE A 79 -21.31 -12.23 31.18
C ILE A 79 -21.07 -13.39 30.24
N HIS A 80 -19.93 -14.04 30.36
CA HIS A 80 -19.60 -15.17 29.50
C HIS A 80 -20.53 -16.36 29.75
N LEU A 81 -21.41 -16.61 28.79
CA LEU A 81 -22.37 -17.73 28.79
C LEU A 81 -21.92 -18.75 27.72
N PRO A 82 -21.10 -19.77 28.05
CA PRO A 82 -20.59 -20.74 27.08
C PRO A 82 -21.67 -21.76 26.68
N THR A 83 -22.77 -21.30 26.11
CA THR A 83 -23.93 -22.11 25.76
C THR A 83 -24.55 -21.67 24.45
N SER A 84 -25.35 -22.56 23.85
CA SER A 84 -26.18 -22.22 22.72
C SER A 84 -27.36 -21.32 23.14
N PHE A 85 -28.04 -20.72 22.17
CA PHE A 85 -29.22 -19.88 22.39
C PHE A 85 -30.21 -20.58 23.34
N PRO A 86 -30.67 -19.91 24.41
CA PRO A 86 -31.49 -20.52 25.46
C PRO A 86 -32.95 -20.75 25.04
N THR A 87 -33.25 -21.86 24.39
CA THR A 87 -34.58 -22.21 23.90
C THR A 87 -35.63 -22.29 25.00
N GLN A 88 -35.21 -22.55 26.25
CA GLN A 88 -36.07 -22.58 27.43
C GLN A 88 -36.77 -21.26 27.71
N LEU A 89 -36.12 -20.12 27.34
CA LEU A 89 -36.69 -18.76 27.51
C LEU A 89 -37.91 -18.51 26.60
N LEU A 90 -38.08 -19.30 25.53
CA LEU A 90 -39.13 -19.12 24.53
C LEU A 90 -40.52 -19.56 25.06
N SER A 91 -40.60 -20.09 26.26
CA SER A 91 -41.84 -20.39 26.99
C SER A 91 -42.38 -19.16 27.79
N LEU A 92 -41.56 -18.07 27.90
CA LEU A 92 -41.88 -16.89 28.68
C LEU A 92 -42.70 -15.88 27.84
N THR A 93 -43.95 -16.19 27.59
CA THR A 93 -44.80 -15.43 26.59
C THR A 93 -45.11 -14.01 27.01
N HIS A 94 -44.90 -13.61 28.25
CA HIS A 94 -45.07 -12.25 28.77
C HIS A 94 -43.77 -11.41 28.69
N LEU A 95 -42.70 -11.96 28.13
CA LEU A 95 -41.45 -11.29 28.04
C LEU A 95 -41.54 -10.10 27.06
N THR A 96 -41.23 -8.91 27.55
CA THR A 96 -41.17 -7.67 26.77
C THR A 96 -39.75 -7.24 26.45
N ASN A 97 -38.78 -7.62 27.24
CA ASN A 97 -37.35 -7.24 27.06
C ASN A 97 -36.44 -8.45 27.23
N LEU A 98 -35.74 -8.83 26.17
CA LEU A 98 -34.72 -9.89 26.17
C LEU A 98 -33.40 -9.32 25.67
N VAL A 99 -32.46 -9.14 26.59
CA VAL A 99 -31.11 -8.66 26.34
C VAL A 99 -30.10 -9.69 26.78
N LEU A 100 -29.41 -10.29 25.85
CA LEU A 100 -28.33 -11.25 26.06
C LEU A 100 -27.12 -10.81 25.23
N SER A 101 -26.58 -9.65 25.53
CA SER A 101 -25.53 -9.03 24.70
C SER A 101 -24.13 -9.21 25.28
N ASN A 102 -23.13 -9.29 24.39
CA ASN A 102 -21.72 -9.46 24.73
C ASN A 102 -21.48 -10.63 25.71
N SER A 103 -22.12 -11.76 25.43
CA SER A 103 -22.19 -12.89 26.36
C SER A 103 -21.66 -14.23 25.79
N ASN A 104 -21.03 -14.17 24.62
CA ASN A 104 -20.45 -15.32 23.91
C ASN A 104 -21.45 -16.45 23.64
N LEU A 105 -22.73 -16.10 23.42
CA LEU A 105 -23.75 -17.07 23.01
C LEU A 105 -23.42 -17.63 21.62
N THR A 106 -23.67 -18.93 21.45
CA THR A 106 -23.43 -19.68 20.21
C THR A 106 -24.74 -20.29 19.68
N GLY A 107 -24.66 -20.94 18.51
CA GLY A 107 -25.81 -21.61 17.91
C GLY A 107 -26.75 -20.68 17.16
N GLU A 108 -27.90 -21.18 16.76
CA GLU A 108 -28.85 -20.48 15.90
C GLU A 108 -29.98 -19.84 16.71
N ILE A 109 -30.56 -18.75 16.20
CA ILE A 109 -31.81 -18.17 16.72
C ILE A 109 -32.95 -19.05 16.20
N PRO A 110 -33.69 -19.75 17.10
CA PRO A 110 -34.68 -20.70 16.64
C PRO A 110 -35.96 -20.01 16.14
N PRO A 111 -36.70 -20.59 15.17
CA PRO A 111 -37.96 -20.05 14.65
C PRO A 111 -39.02 -19.80 15.72
N THR A 112 -38.96 -20.56 16.82
CA THR A 112 -39.88 -20.41 17.95
C THR A 112 -39.72 -19.09 18.70
N ILE A 113 -38.70 -18.27 18.40
CA ILE A 113 -38.59 -16.88 18.90
C ILE A 113 -39.86 -16.06 18.58
N GLY A 114 -40.53 -16.34 17.45
CA GLY A 114 -41.79 -15.72 17.08
C GLY A 114 -42.97 -15.97 18.02
N ASN A 115 -42.83 -16.84 19.02
CA ASN A 115 -43.83 -17.09 20.03
C ASN A 115 -43.85 -16.03 21.14
N LEU A 116 -42.78 -15.22 21.24
CA LEU A 116 -42.67 -14.15 22.25
C LEU A 116 -43.41 -12.89 21.77
N SER A 117 -44.74 -13.01 21.54
CA SER A 117 -45.57 -11.96 20.87
C SER A 117 -45.60 -10.64 21.63
N SER A 118 -45.28 -10.59 22.91
CA SER A 118 -45.20 -9.39 23.73
C SER A 118 -43.86 -8.68 23.68
N LEU A 119 -42.86 -9.21 22.92
CA LEU A 119 -41.50 -8.72 22.93
C LEU A 119 -41.41 -7.33 22.23
N VAL A 120 -40.86 -6.38 22.98
CA VAL A 120 -40.59 -5.01 22.54
C VAL A 120 -39.14 -4.80 22.17
N ASN A 121 -38.23 -5.40 22.94
CA ASN A 121 -36.79 -5.31 22.74
C ASN A 121 -36.14 -6.69 22.68
N LEU A 122 -35.45 -6.96 21.59
CA LEU A 122 -34.60 -8.13 21.40
C LEU A 122 -33.17 -7.67 21.08
N ASP A 123 -32.27 -7.81 22.05
CA ASP A 123 -30.84 -7.49 21.90
C ASP A 123 -29.98 -8.75 22.13
N LEU A 124 -29.45 -9.28 21.04
CA LEU A 124 -28.53 -10.41 21.01
C LEU A 124 -27.16 -10.01 20.43
N SER A 125 -26.85 -8.73 20.46
CA SER A 125 -25.63 -8.17 19.87
C SER A 125 -24.35 -8.67 20.54
N PHE A 126 -23.23 -8.63 19.80
CA PHE A 126 -21.90 -8.99 20.30
C PHE A 126 -21.83 -10.43 20.86
N ASN A 127 -22.27 -11.40 20.07
CA ASN A 127 -22.21 -12.82 20.40
C ASN A 127 -21.58 -13.64 19.27
N ALA A 128 -21.61 -14.95 19.36
CA ALA A 128 -21.15 -15.88 18.35
C ALA A 128 -22.32 -16.69 17.74
N LEU A 129 -23.48 -16.03 17.58
CA LEU A 129 -24.66 -16.65 16.99
C LEU A 129 -24.49 -16.91 15.51
N THR A 130 -24.93 -18.09 15.06
CA THR A 130 -24.83 -18.58 13.68
C THR A 130 -26.21 -18.80 13.08
N GLY A 131 -26.28 -19.29 11.85
CA GLY A 131 -27.54 -19.59 11.18
C GLY A 131 -28.20 -18.35 10.57
N ASN A 132 -29.44 -18.54 10.15
CA ASN A 132 -30.22 -17.46 9.49
C ASN A 132 -31.01 -16.66 10.53
N ILE A 133 -31.34 -15.42 10.17
CA ILE A 133 -32.38 -14.66 10.88
C ILE A 133 -33.72 -15.34 10.56
N PRO A 134 -34.46 -15.89 11.57
CA PRO A 134 -35.68 -16.62 11.29
C PRO A 134 -36.81 -15.69 10.83
N ALA A 135 -37.56 -16.09 9.80
CA ALA A 135 -38.69 -15.34 9.26
C ALA A 135 -39.77 -15.08 10.32
N GLU A 136 -39.85 -15.95 11.31
CA GLU A 136 -40.80 -15.87 12.43
C GLU A 136 -40.61 -14.61 13.28
N ILE A 137 -39.47 -13.91 13.21
CA ILE A 137 -39.30 -12.60 13.83
C ILE A 137 -40.44 -11.65 13.37
N GLY A 138 -40.88 -11.78 12.12
CA GLY A 138 -42.04 -11.01 11.60
C GLY A 138 -43.36 -11.22 12.34
N LYS A 139 -43.46 -12.17 13.28
CA LYS A 139 -44.64 -12.36 14.13
C LYS A 139 -44.62 -11.47 15.38
N LEU A 140 -43.49 -10.81 15.65
CA LEU A 140 -43.30 -9.96 16.84
C LEU A 140 -43.87 -8.56 16.59
N ALA A 141 -45.17 -8.42 16.63
CA ALA A 141 -45.86 -7.17 16.24
C ALA A 141 -45.49 -5.98 17.17
N GLU A 142 -45.18 -6.23 18.42
CA GLU A 142 -44.81 -5.19 19.39
C GLU A 142 -43.34 -4.80 19.36
N LEU A 143 -42.52 -5.49 18.53
CA LEU A 143 -41.08 -5.29 18.51
C LEU A 143 -40.71 -3.88 18.02
N GLN A 144 -39.95 -3.15 18.85
CA GLN A 144 -39.43 -1.80 18.57
C GLN A 144 -37.93 -1.80 18.32
N PHE A 145 -37.19 -2.67 19.00
CA PHE A 145 -35.73 -2.72 18.94
C PHE A 145 -35.26 -4.14 18.62
N LEU A 146 -34.61 -4.29 17.49
CA LEU A 146 -33.99 -5.55 17.06
C LEU A 146 -32.49 -5.31 16.84
N LYS A 147 -31.67 -5.86 17.75
CA LYS A 147 -30.20 -5.76 17.68
C LYS A 147 -29.58 -7.13 17.58
N LEU A 148 -29.04 -7.45 16.42
CA LEU A 148 -28.37 -8.70 16.09
C LEU A 148 -26.94 -8.48 15.60
N ASN A 149 -26.45 -7.24 15.70
CA ASN A 149 -25.12 -6.86 15.20
C ASN A 149 -23.99 -7.60 15.90
N SER A 150 -22.85 -7.67 15.22
CA SER A 150 -21.61 -8.29 15.72
C SER A 150 -21.82 -9.75 16.15
N ASN A 151 -22.26 -10.57 15.20
CA ASN A 151 -22.47 -11.99 15.28
C ASN A 151 -21.91 -12.71 14.04
N ILE A 152 -22.21 -13.99 13.87
CA ILE A 152 -21.82 -14.80 12.71
C ILE A 152 -23.09 -15.25 11.94
N LEU A 153 -24.12 -14.45 11.97
CA LEU A 153 -25.39 -14.72 11.28
C LEU A 153 -25.17 -14.64 9.76
N HIS A 154 -25.75 -15.59 9.04
CA HIS A 154 -25.62 -15.68 7.59
C HIS A 154 -27.00 -15.74 6.89
N GLY A 155 -26.99 -15.91 5.55
CA GLY A 155 -28.24 -15.96 4.79
C GLY A 155 -28.85 -14.59 4.55
N ARG A 156 -30.11 -14.55 4.18
CA ARG A 156 -30.79 -13.31 3.77
C ARG A 156 -31.48 -12.62 4.94
N ILE A 157 -31.65 -11.30 4.82
CA ILE A 157 -32.58 -10.56 5.67
C ILE A 157 -33.98 -10.99 5.26
N PRO A 158 -34.79 -11.62 6.17
CA PRO A 158 -36.13 -12.08 5.80
C PRO A 158 -37.09 -10.91 5.57
N GLY A 159 -37.84 -10.93 4.47
CA GLY A 159 -38.85 -9.91 4.17
C GLY A 159 -39.93 -9.80 5.24
N ASP A 160 -40.14 -10.86 5.99
CA ASP A 160 -41.12 -10.92 7.09
C ASP A 160 -40.86 -9.89 8.19
N ILE A 161 -39.60 -9.42 8.36
CA ILE A 161 -39.23 -8.31 9.27
C ILE A 161 -40.13 -7.09 9.00
N GLY A 162 -40.52 -6.84 7.74
CA GLY A 162 -41.46 -5.77 7.37
C GLY A 162 -42.84 -5.86 8.04
N ASN A 163 -43.20 -6.96 8.69
CA ASN A 163 -44.44 -7.10 9.46
C ASN A 163 -44.33 -6.55 10.89
N CYS A 164 -43.12 -6.29 11.39
CA CYS A 164 -42.89 -5.66 12.70
C CYS A 164 -43.16 -4.14 12.62
N SER A 165 -44.39 -3.75 12.44
CA SER A 165 -44.81 -2.36 12.11
C SER A 165 -44.38 -1.30 13.13
N ASN A 166 -44.07 -1.70 14.37
CA ASN A 166 -43.62 -0.85 15.47
C ASN A 166 -42.12 -0.71 15.54
N LEU A 167 -41.34 -1.38 14.63
CA LEU A 167 -39.89 -1.42 14.67
C LEU A 167 -39.29 -0.04 14.42
N ARG A 168 -38.53 0.46 15.37
CA ARG A 168 -37.80 1.75 15.34
C ARG A 168 -36.33 1.58 15.07
N GLN A 169 -35.71 0.49 15.54
CA GLN A 169 -34.30 0.26 15.42
C GLN A 169 -34.04 -1.15 14.91
N LEU A 170 -33.31 -1.26 13.79
CA LEU A 170 -32.86 -2.48 13.16
C LEU A 170 -31.34 -2.43 12.98
N GLU A 171 -30.62 -3.19 13.83
CA GLU A 171 -29.17 -3.27 13.80
C GLU A 171 -28.71 -4.68 13.44
N LEU A 172 -28.16 -4.84 12.24
CA LEU A 172 -27.70 -6.09 11.67
C LEU A 172 -26.22 -6.05 11.26
N PHE A 173 -25.52 -4.95 11.55
CA PHE A 173 -24.16 -4.72 11.10
C PHE A 173 -23.16 -5.74 11.68
N ASP A 174 -22.02 -5.91 11.00
CA ASP A 174 -20.96 -6.86 11.38
C ASP A 174 -21.48 -8.30 11.54
N ASN A 175 -21.99 -8.85 10.44
CA ASN A 175 -22.43 -10.24 10.31
C ASN A 175 -21.98 -10.81 8.94
N GLN A 176 -22.45 -11.99 8.58
CA GLN A 176 -22.22 -12.64 7.29
C GLN A 176 -23.51 -12.71 6.46
N LEU A 177 -24.39 -11.74 6.63
CA LEU A 177 -25.65 -11.68 5.89
C LEU A 177 -25.41 -11.48 4.40
N SER A 178 -26.31 -12.02 3.59
CA SER A 178 -26.19 -12.04 2.14
C SER A 178 -27.52 -11.74 1.44
N GLY A 179 -27.46 -11.62 0.10
CA GLY A 179 -28.64 -11.34 -0.70
C GLY A 179 -28.99 -9.86 -0.73
N LYS A 180 -30.22 -9.55 -1.17
CA LYS A 180 -30.69 -8.17 -1.32
C LYS A 180 -31.35 -7.69 -0.04
N ILE A 181 -31.38 -6.36 0.17
CA ILE A 181 -32.24 -5.72 1.15
C ILE A 181 -33.68 -5.93 0.67
N PRO A 182 -34.57 -6.53 1.48
CA PRO A 182 -35.94 -6.78 1.04
C PRO A 182 -36.74 -5.49 0.95
N ALA A 183 -37.54 -5.33 -0.13
CA ALA A 183 -38.43 -4.17 -0.33
C ALA A 183 -39.45 -4.00 0.80
N GLU A 184 -39.77 -5.08 1.50
CA GLU A 184 -40.67 -5.12 2.64
C GLU A 184 -40.19 -4.25 3.82
N ILE A 185 -38.92 -3.89 3.89
CA ILE A 185 -38.40 -2.89 4.84
C ILE A 185 -39.19 -1.57 4.75
N GLY A 186 -39.65 -1.18 3.56
CA GLY A 186 -40.48 -0.01 3.35
C GLY A 186 -41.86 -0.02 4.06
N LYS A 187 -42.28 -1.15 4.64
CA LYS A 187 -43.46 -1.22 5.50
C LYS A 187 -43.24 -0.69 6.91
N LEU A 188 -41.96 -0.58 7.32
CA LEU A 188 -41.53 -0.15 8.66
C LEU A 188 -41.57 1.37 8.78
N ARG A 189 -42.75 1.96 8.80
CA ARG A 189 -42.93 3.42 8.83
C ARG A 189 -42.41 4.09 10.11
N ALA A 190 -42.28 3.33 11.20
CA ALA A 190 -41.76 3.80 12.48
C ALA A 190 -40.23 3.71 12.56
N LEU A 191 -39.58 3.12 11.55
CA LEU A 191 -38.12 2.88 11.55
C LEU A 191 -37.36 4.20 11.57
N GLU A 192 -36.52 4.36 12.60
CA GLU A 192 -35.63 5.49 12.83
C GLU A 192 -34.16 5.17 12.50
N ILE A 193 -33.72 3.97 12.81
CA ILE A 193 -32.33 3.54 12.62
C ILE A 193 -32.31 2.23 11.86
N PHE A 194 -31.64 2.21 10.72
CA PHE A 194 -31.30 1.00 9.99
C PHE A 194 -29.78 0.93 9.77
N ARG A 195 -29.15 -0.06 10.37
CA ARG A 195 -27.73 -0.36 10.23
C ARG A 195 -27.53 -1.78 9.70
N GLY A 196 -27.13 -1.93 8.46
CA GLY A 196 -26.87 -3.20 7.79
C GLY A 196 -25.43 -3.37 7.31
N GLY A 197 -24.53 -2.42 7.62
CA GLY A 197 -23.13 -2.40 7.18
C GLY A 197 -22.30 -3.57 7.71
N GLY A 198 -21.05 -3.72 7.21
CA GLY A 198 -20.16 -4.81 7.62
C GLY A 198 -20.67 -6.21 7.23
N ASN A 199 -21.54 -6.29 6.23
CA ASN A 199 -22.08 -7.53 5.66
C ASN A 199 -21.73 -7.60 4.16
N SER A 200 -20.53 -8.06 3.83
CA SER A 200 -20.03 -8.07 2.44
C SER A 200 -20.88 -8.91 1.48
N GLY A 201 -21.67 -9.84 1.99
CA GLY A 201 -22.60 -10.65 1.19
C GLY A 201 -23.93 -9.95 0.84
N ILE A 202 -24.27 -8.82 1.47
CA ILE A 202 -25.44 -8.02 1.09
C ILE A 202 -25.11 -7.29 -0.21
N HIS A 203 -25.94 -7.50 -1.24
CA HIS A 203 -25.69 -7.00 -2.60
C HIS A 203 -26.96 -6.51 -3.28
N GLY A 204 -26.82 -5.99 -4.52
CA GLY A 204 -27.92 -5.46 -5.32
C GLY A 204 -28.22 -4.01 -4.99
N GLU A 205 -29.32 -3.49 -5.50
CA GLU A 205 -29.69 -2.09 -5.35
C GLU A 205 -30.38 -1.80 -4.01
N ILE A 206 -30.30 -0.55 -3.57
CA ILE A 206 -31.10 -0.05 -2.44
C ILE A 206 -32.56 -0.01 -2.89
N PRO A 207 -33.49 -0.69 -2.21
CA PRO A 207 -34.89 -0.72 -2.63
C PRO A 207 -35.53 0.68 -2.55
N LEU A 208 -36.30 1.06 -3.57
CA LEU A 208 -37.00 2.36 -3.62
C LEU A 208 -37.93 2.55 -2.42
N GLU A 209 -38.48 1.46 -1.94
CA GLU A 209 -39.41 1.40 -0.81
C GLU A 209 -38.83 1.87 0.50
N ILE A 210 -37.46 1.95 0.61
CA ILE A 210 -36.79 2.50 1.82
C ILE A 210 -37.31 3.93 2.12
N SER A 211 -37.69 4.69 1.12
CA SER A 211 -38.21 6.04 1.25
C SER A 211 -39.56 6.11 2.00
N ASN A 212 -40.30 4.99 2.09
CA ASN A 212 -41.53 4.91 2.87
C ASN A 212 -41.28 4.91 4.40
N CYS A 213 -40.05 4.67 4.84
CA CYS A 213 -39.64 4.76 6.25
C CYS A 213 -39.45 6.23 6.64
N ASN A 214 -40.55 7.01 6.68
CA ASN A 214 -40.52 8.46 6.87
C ASN A 214 -39.93 8.91 8.21
N GLY A 215 -39.82 7.99 9.19
CA GLY A 215 -39.15 8.22 10.48
C GLY A 215 -37.64 8.10 10.45
N LEU A 216 -37.05 7.67 9.33
CA LEU A 216 -35.64 7.29 9.26
C LEU A 216 -34.72 8.48 9.53
N VAL A 217 -33.84 8.31 10.54
CA VAL A 217 -32.85 9.27 11.00
C VAL A 217 -31.46 8.83 10.57
N PHE A 218 -31.19 7.52 10.61
CA PHE A 218 -29.90 6.93 10.26
C PHE A 218 -30.07 5.78 9.28
N LEU A 219 -29.41 5.86 8.13
CA LEU A 219 -29.26 4.77 7.17
C LEU A 219 -27.78 4.44 6.97
N GLY A 220 -27.36 3.26 7.43
CA GLY A 220 -25.97 2.80 7.34
C GLY A 220 -25.84 1.46 6.63
N LEU A 221 -25.19 1.45 5.48
CA LEU A 221 -25.00 0.29 4.60
C LEU A 221 -23.54 0.19 4.11
N ALA A 222 -22.62 0.72 4.90
CA ALA A 222 -21.19 0.71 4.60
C ALA A 222 -20.61 -0.72 4.61
N ASP A 223 -19.49 -0.92 3.92
CA ASP A 223 -18.77 -2.22 3.87
C ASP A 223 -19.69 -3.37 3.42
N THR A 224 -20.42 -3.15 2.33
CA THR A 224 -21.35 -4.13 1.73
C THR A 224 -21.10 -4.27 0.22
N GLY A 225 -21.68 -5.28 -0.40
CA GLY A 225 -21.71 -5.45 -1.86
C GLY A 225 -22.86 -4.70 -2.55
N ILE A 226 -23.51 -3.73 -1.89
CA ILE A 226 -24.60 -2.94 -2.48
C ILE A 226 -24.07 -2.19 -3.70
N SER A 227 -24.87 -2.21 -4.78
CA SER A 227 -24.50 -1.68 -6.09
C SER A 227 -25.67 -0.91 -6.73
N GLY A 228 -25.47 -0.45 -7.96
CA GLY A 228 -26.47 0.35 -8.65
C GLY A 228 -26.43 1.82 -8.24
N GLN A 229 -27.50 2.55 -8.49
CA GLN A 229 -27.58 3.99 -8.23
C GLN A 229 -28.26 4.29 -6.89
N LEU A 230 -27.90 5.42 -6.29
CA LEU A 230 -28.67 5.97 -5.18
C LEU A 230 -30.07 6.33 -5.69
N PRO A 231 -31.17 5.80 -5.09
CA PRO A 231 -32.48 6.10 -5.55
C PRO A 231 -32.87 7.57 -5.25
N SER A 232 -33.45 8.26 -6.23
CA SER A 232 -33.91 9.65 -6.04
C SER A 232 -34.97 9.78 -4.95
N SER A 233 -35.71 8.71 -4.67
CA SER A 233 -36.69 8.66 -3.57
C SER A 233 -36.11 8.86 -2.18
N ILE A 234 -34.76 8.71 -2.00
CA ILE A 234 -34.07 9.07 -0.74
C ILE A 234 -34.40 10.51 -0.33
N GLY A 235 -34.60 11.42 -1.29
CA GLY A 235 -35.01 12.80 -1.04
C GLY A 235 -36.35 12.98 -0.32
N GLU A 236 -37.13 11.91 -0.14
CA GLU A 236 -38.37 11.90 0.64
C GLU A 236 -38.15 11.79 2.15
N LEU A 237 -36.96 11.32 2.56
CA LEU A 237 -36.58 11.10 3.95
C LEU A 237 -36.17 12.42 4.65
N LYS A 238 -37.16 13.22 5.02
CA LYS A 238 -36.94 14.57 5.59
C LYS A 238 -36.27 14.56 6.97
N ASN A 239 -36.38 13.45 7.74
CA ASN A 239 -35.82 13.27 9.06
C ASN A 239 -34.42 12.68 9.03
N LEU A 240 -33.94 12.27 7.84
CA LEU A 240 -32.62 11.61 7.71
C LEU A 240 -31.52 12.59 8.10
N GLN A 241 -30.77 12.25 9.15
CA GLN A 241 -29.60 12.99 9.65
C GLN A 241 -28.29 12.41 9.15
N THR A 242 -28.21 11.09 8.98
CA THR A 242 -26.99 10.44 8.48
C THR A 242 -27.33 9.44 7.38
N LEU A 243 -26.71 9.65 6.21
CA LEU A 243 -26.64 8.68 5.11
C LEU A 243 -25.20 8.20 5.00
N SER A 244 -24.97 6.93 5.32
CA SER A 244 -23.63 6.33 5.43
C SER A 244 -23.57 5.07 4.57
N ILE A 245 -23.07 5.22 3.32
CA ILE A 245 -22.92 4.14 2.34
C ILE A 245 -21.56 4.30 1.68
N TYR A 246 -20.52 3.86 2.38
CA TYR A 246 -19.14 3.93 1.91
C TYR A 246 -18.55 2.52 1.77
N THR A 247 -17.44 2.39 1.08
CA THR A 247 -16.79 1.10 0.79
C THR A 247 -17.81 0.08 0.26
N ALA A 248 -18.57 0.54 -0.76
CA ALA A 248 -19.61 -0.25 -1.43
C ALA A 248 -19.41 -0.16 -2.96
N ASN A 249 -20.37 -0.62 -3.75
CA ASN A 249 -20.29 -0.55 -5.21
C ASN A 249 -21.36 0.40 -5.80
N ILE A 250 -21.73 1.44 -5.06
CA ILE A 250 -22.70 2.44 -5.55
C ILE A 250 -22.09 3.18 -6.75
N SER A 251 -22.87 3.32 -7.81
CA SER A 251 -22.48 3.92 -9.09
C SER A 251 -23.48 4.98 -9.56
N GLY A 252 -23.25 5.54 -10.75
CA GLY A 252 -24.10 6.59 -11.29
C GLY A 252 -23.90 7.93 -10.57
N ASN A 253 -24.91 8.79 -10.61
CA ASN A 253 -24.82 10.15 -10.08
C ASN A 253 -25.39 10.23 -8.66
N ILE A 254 -24.94 11.23 -7.90
CA ILE A 254 -25.63 11.66 -6.67
C ILE A 254 -26.93 12.30 -7.11
N PRO A 255 -28.13 11.79 -6.70
CA PRO A 255 -29.40 12.36 -7.12
C PRO A 255 -29.58 13.74 -6.48
N PRO A 256 -30.03 14.77 -7.27
CA PRO A 256 -30.27 16.10 -6.76
C PRO A 256 -31.30 16.15 -5.63
N GLU A 257 -32.22 15.18 -5.60
CA GLU A 257 -33.25 15.03 -4.58
C GLU A 257 -32.71 14.84 -3.16
N ILE A 258 -31.44 14.40 -2.99
CA ILE A 258 -30.80 14.36 -1.67
C ILE A 258 -30.82 15.75 -1.01
N GLY A 259 -30.75 16.82 -1.79
CA GLY A 259 -30.91 18.20 -1.31
C GLY A 259 -32.24 18.48 -0.60
N ASN A 260 -33.23 17.60 -0.72
CA ASN A 260 -34.49 17.68 0.00
C ASN A 260 -34.50 17.06 1.41
N CYS A 261 -33.44 16.31 1.80
CA CYS A 261 -33.30 15.74 3.14
C CYS A 261 -32.90 16.82 4.14
N SER A 262 -33.83 17.69 4.50
CA SER A 262 -33.57 18.95 5.23
C SER A 262 -32.88 18.79 6.58
N ALA A 263 -32.99 17.61 7.22
CA ALA A 263 -32.32 17.28 8.49
C ALA A 263 -30.90 16.69 8.32
N LEU A 264 -30.43 16.50 7.07
CA LEU A 264 -29.18 15.79 6.82
C LEU A 264 -27.98 16.56 7.38
N GLU A 265 -27.27 15.92 8.29
CA GLU A 265 -26.04 16.40 8.95
C GLU A 265 -24.79 15.74 8.36
N ASN A 266 -24.87 14.44 8.02
CA ASN A 266 -23.72 13.66 7.57
C ASN A 266 -24.06 12.92 6.27
N LEU A 267 -23.27 13.17 5.23
CA LEU A 267 -23.36 12.48 3.95
C LEU A 267 -22.01 11.81 3.68
N PHE A 268 -21.97 10.48 3.86
CA PHE A 268 -20.80 9.64 3.71
C PHE A 268 -21.00 8.67 2.55
N LEU A 269 -20.38 8.97 1.41
CA LEU A 269 -20.47 8.19 0.17
C LEU A 269 -19.08 7.88 -0.43
N TYR A 270 -18.03 7.98 0.38
CA TYR A 270 -16.66 7.75 -0.06
C TYR A 270 -16.39 6.27 -0.42
N GLU A 271 -15.31 6.03 -1.16
CA GLU A 271 -14.91 4.70 -1.62
C GLU A 271 -16.03 3.97 -2.36
N ASN A 272 -16.55 4.60 -3.42
CA ASN A 272 -17.59 4.07 -4.30
C ASN A 272 -17.24 4.30 -5.78
N GLN A 273 -18.16 3.98 -6.68
CA GLN A 273 -18.05 4.19 -8.13
C GLN A 273 -18.94 5.36 -8.60
N ILE A 274 -19.24 6.31 -7.72
CA ILE A 274 -20.13 7.42 -8.01
C ILE A 274 -19.47 8.38 -9.01
N SER A 275 -20.22 8.77 -10.03
CA SER A 275 -19.75 9.59 -11.16
C SER A 275 -20.58 10.86 -11.35
N GLY A 276 -20.32 11.61 -12.42
CA GLY A 276 -21.05 12.83 -12.71
C GLY A 276 -20.60 14.01 -11.84
N LYS A 277 -21.51 14.92 -11.55
CA LYS A 277 -21.22 16.15 -10.81
C LYS A 277 -21.77 16.09 -9.39
N ILE A 278 -21.15 16.80 -8.47
CA ILE A 278 -21.73 17.11 -7.16
C ILE A 278 -22.94 18.02 -7.41
N PRO A 279 -24.18 17.67 -6.99
CA PRO A 279 -25.36 18.45 -7.24
C PRO A 279 -25.38 19.79 -6.53
N ASN A 280 -25.83 20.85 -7.19
CA ASN A 280 -26.04 22.17 -6.59
C ASN A 280 -27.09 22.13 -5.46
N GLU A 281 -28.04 21.23 -5.54
CA GLU A 281 -29.16 21.05 -4.61
C GLU A 281 -28.68 20.68 -3.19
N LEU A 282 -27.44 20.13 -3.05
CA LEU A 282 -26.81 19.93 -1.75
C LEU A 282 -26.68 21.25 -0.95
N GLY A 283 -26.60 22.40 -1.64
CA GLY A 283 -26.64 23.74 -1.02
C GLY A 283 -27.93 24.08 -0.27
N SER A 284 -28.97 23.26 -0.37
CA SER A 284 -30.20 23.39 0.42
C SER A 284 -30.08 22.81 1.83
N LEU A 285 -29.06 21.97 2.06
CA LEU A 285 -28.86 21.23 3.33
C LEU A 285 -28.20 22.12 4.39
N LYS A 286 -29.01 22.95 5.09
CA LYS A 286 -28.48 23.90 6.08
C LYS A 286 -27.88 23.25 7.32
N SER A 287 -28.34 22.02 7.62
CA SER A 287 -27.86 21.22 8.76
C SER A 287 -26.60 20.41 8.45
N LEU A 288 -26.14 20.36 7.17
CA LEU A 288 -25.04 19.53 6.74
C LEU A 288 -23.73 19.97 7.42
N LYS A 289 -23.12 19.06 8.20
CA LYS A 289 -21.88 19.24 8.95
C LYS A 289 -20.70 18.57 8.28
N ARG A 290 -20.91 17.38 7.71
CA ARG A 290 -19.85 16.58 7.11
C ARG A 290 -20.25 16.10 5.73
N LEU A 291 -19.43 16.39 4.74
CA LEU A 291 -19.59 15.95 3.35
C LEU A 291 -18.34 15.15 2.96
N LEU A 292 -18.44 13.81 2.97
CA LEU A 292 -17.36 12.90 2.65
C LEU A 292 -17.69 12.14 1.37
N LEU A 293 -17.04 12.53 0.27
CA LEU A 293 -17.23 11.99 -1.09
C LEU A 293 -15.91 11.52 -1.72
N TRP A 294 -14.86 11.39 -0.91
CA TRP A 294 -13.53 11.05 -1.42
C TRP A 294 -13.49 9.65 -2.07
N GLN A 295 -12.51 9.44 -2.95
CA GLN A 295 -12.31 8.19 -3.68
C GLN A 295 -13.56 7.72 -4.43
N ASN A 296 -13.97 8.55 -5.41
CA ASN A 296 -15.05 8.30 -6.36
C ASN A 296 -14.61 8.75 -7.77
N HIS A 297 -15.56 8.78 -8.72
CA HIS A 297 -15.35 9.25 -10.09
C HIS A 297 -16.06 10.58 -10.36
N LEU A 298 -16.26 11.42 -9.34
CA LEU A 298 -16.94 12.68 -9.45
C LEU A 298 -16.15 13.67 -10.30
N GLY A 299 -16.81 14.36 -11.20
CA GLY A 299 -16.20 15.36 -12.09
C GLY A 299 -16.94 16.69 -12.10
N GLY A 300 -16.51 17.59 -13.00
CA GLY A 300 -17.05 18.94 -13.06
C GLY A 300 -16.47 19.85 -11.98
N ASN A 301 -17.13 20.95 -11.69
CA ASN A 301 -16.66 21.94 -10.72
C ASN A 301 -17.25 21.68 -9.34
N ILE A 302 -16.56 22.16 -8.31
CA ILE A 302 -17.12 22.26 -6.94
C ILE A 302 -18.34 23.18 -7.02
N PRO A 303 -19.53 22.75 -6.60
CA PRO A 303 -20.73 23.59 -6.70
C PRO A 303 -20.66 24.76 -5.74
N GLY A 304 -20.80 25.98 -6.25
CA GLY A 304 -20.83 27.20 -5.43
C GLY A 304 -21.97 27.22 -4.41
N ALA A 305 -23.04 26.49 -4.70
CA ALA A 305 -24.17 26.37 -3.77
C ALA A 305 -23.82 25.74 -2.42
N LEU A 306 -22.72 24.95 -2.32
CA LEU A 306 -22.22 24.42 -1.05
C LEU A 306 -21.92 25.52 -0.02
N GLY A 307 -21.56 26.72 -0.46
CA GLY A 307 -21.39 27.89 0.40
C GLY A 307 -22.64 28.25 1.21
N ASN A 308 -23.79 27.74 0.84
CA ASN A 308 -25.03 27.94 1.61
C ASN A 308 -25.19 26.98 2.80
N CYS A 309 -24.39 25.93 2.89
CA CYS A 309 -24.42 24.94 3.99
C CYS A 309 -23.60 25.45 5.18
N SER A 310 -24.12 26.50 5.86
CA SER A 310 -23.37 27.24 6.90
C SER A 310 -22.90 26.41 8.11
N SER A 311 -23.42 25.19 8.28
CA SER A 311 -23.04 24.27 9.36
C SER A 311 -21.89 23.35 8.99
N LEU A 312 -21.37 23.40 7.74
CA LEU A 312 -20.26 22.53 7.30
C LEU A 312 -19.01 22.77 8.12
N THR A 313 -18.50 21.70 8.69
CA THR A 313 -17.24 21.62 9.40
C THR A 313 -16.20 20.81 8.63
N VAL A 314 -16.60 19.82 7.83
CA VAL A 314 -15.71 18.96 7.06
C VAL A 314 -16.21 18.85 5.62
N ILE A 315 -15.32 19.14 4.69
CA ILE A 315 -15.47 18.84 3.26
C ILE A 315 -14.29 17.99 2.84
N ASP A 316 -14.55 16.73 2.51
CA ASP A 316 -13.59 15.84 1.89
C ASP A 316 -14.14 15.31 0.56
N ILE A 317 -13.56 15.82 -0.51
CA ILE A 317 -13.87 15.46 -1.90
C ILE A 317 -12.61 15.04 -2.66
N SER A 318 -11.59 14.63 -1.91
CA SER A 318 -10.30 14.18 -2.44
C SER A 318 -10.44 12.92 -3.30
N LEU A 319 -9.38 12.57 -4.07
CA LEU A 319 -9.37 11.36 -4.90
C LEU A 319 -10.58 11.28 -5.86
N ASN A 320 -10.78 12.34 -6.65
CA ASN A 320 -11.84 12.44 -7.65
C ASN A 320 -11.30 13.07 -8.97
N SER A 321 -12.17 13.43 -9.89
CA SER A 321 -11.84 14.09 -11.16
C SER A 321 -12.41 15.51 -11.24
N LEU A 322 -12.51 16.20 -10.10
CA LEU A 322 -13.05 17.54 -10.00
C LEU A 322 -12.08 18.55 -10.67
N ARG A 323 -12.64 19.61 -11.23
CA ARG A 323 -11.89 20.63 -11.99
C ARG A 323 -12.45 22.04 -11.74
N GLY A 324 -11.77 23.04 -12.35
CA GLY A 324 -12.13 24.44 -12.18
C GLY A 324 -11.61 24.99 -10.86
N GLU A 325 -12.04 26.18 -10.50
CA GLU A 325 -11.56 26.92 -9.33
C GLU A 325 -12.40 26.62 -8.08
N VAL A 326 -11.84 26.86 -6.90
CA VAL A 326 -12.60 26.83 -5.64
C VAL A 326 -13.56 28.03 -5.61
N PRO A 327 -14.88 27.81 -5.54
CA PRO A 327 -15.84 28.90 -5.75
C PRO A 327 -15.86 29.89 -4.58
N LEU A 328 -15.91 31.18 -4.90
CA LEU A 328 -15.92 32.30 -3.92
C LEU A 328 -17.03 32.17 -2.87
N SER A 329 -18.14 31.58 -3.21
CA SER A 329 -19.27 31.37 -2.28
C SER A 329 -18.93 30.50 -1.07
N LEU A 330 -17.88 29.66 -1.15
CA LEU A 330 -17.42 28.90 0.03
C LEU A 330 -16.88 29.81 1.15
N ALA A 331 -16.58 31.06 0.86
CA ALA A 331 -16.16 32.07 1.87
C ALA A 331 -17.13 32.22 3.07
N SER A 332 -18.38 31.78 2.93
CA SER A 332 -19.41 31.80 3.99
C SER A 332 -19.30 30.64 4.98
N LEU A 333 -18.49 29.63 4.69
CA LEU A 333 -18.34 28.42 5.52
C LEU A 333 -17.38 28.66 6.71
N VAL A 334 -17.68 29.65 7.54
CA VAL A 334 -16.77 30.08 8.62
C VAL A 334 -16.55 29.04 9.73
N ALA A 335 -17.40 28.00 9.79
CA ALA A 335 -17.29 26.89 10.75
C ALA A 335 -16.38 25.75 10.24
N LEU A 336 -15.76 25.91 9.07
CA LEU A 336 -14.99 24.83 8.44
C LEU A 336 -13.72 24.53 9.25
N GLU A 337 -13.54 23.24 9.57
CA GLU A 337 -12.38 22.70 10.30
C GLU A 337 -11.45 21.91 9.37
N GLU A 338 -11.99 21.25 8.35
CA GLU A 338 -11.25 20.43 7.41
C GLU A 338 -11.69 20.70 5.97
N LEU A 339 -10.75 21.04 5.10
CA LEU A 339 -10.94 21.21 3.67
C LEU A 339 -9.94 20.36 2.91
N LEU A 340 -10.40 19.19 2.44
CA LEU A 340 -9.61 18.16 1.78
C LEU A 340 -10.01 18.07 0.31
N LEU A 341 -9.14 18.56 -0.58
CA LEU A 341 -9.35 18.65 -2.03
C LEU A 341 -8.29 17.85 -2.81
N SER A 342 -7.44 17.11 -2.10
CA SER A 342 -6.27 16.43 -2.66
C SER A 342 -6.61 15.49 -3.81
N MET A 343 -5.65 15.25 -4.71
CA MET A 343 -5.76 14.28 -5.80
C MET A 343 -6.99 14.50 -6.68
N ASN A 344 -7.08 15.72 -7.26
CA ASN A 344 -8.09 16.15 -8.21
C ASN A 344 -7.45 16.89 -9.41
N ASN A 345 -8.25 17.56 -10.21
CA ASN A 345 -7.82 18.40 -11.32
C ASN A 345 -8.25 19.88 -11.11
N ILE A 346 -8.30 20.31 -9.84
CA ILE A 346 -8.73 21.66 -9.43
C ILE A 346 -7.62 22.64 -9.79
N SER A 347 -7.99 23.81 -10.30
CA SER A 347 -7.08 24.85 -10.81
C SER A 347 -7.41 26.22 -10.23
N GLY A 348 -6.66 27.25 -10.66
CA GLY A 348 -6.80 28.60 -10.14
C GLY A 348 -5.91 28.82 -8.91
N GLU A 349 -6.07 29.98 -8.28
CA GLU A 349 -5.27 30.36 -7.11
C GLU A 349 -5.84 29.80 -5.80
N ILE A 350 -5.02 29.69 -4.77
CA ILE A 350 -5.49 29.45 -3.40
C ILE A 350 -6.29 30.70 -2.98
N PRO A 351 -7.61 30.57 -2.71
CA PRO A 351 -8.45 31.75 -2.54
C PRO A 351 -8.11 32.53 -1.27
N THR A 352 -8.09 33.85 -1.35
CA THR A 352 -7.80 34.71 -0.18
C THR A 352 -8.86 34.61 0.91
N PHE A 353 -10.11 34.20 0.59
CA PHE A 353 -11.16 33.99 1.59
C PHE A 353 -10.88 32.82 2.53
N ILE A 354 -9.90 31.95 2.22
CA ILE A 354 -9.47 30.84 3.13
C ILE A 354 -9.15 31.37 4.53
N GLY A 355 -8.61 32.60 4.61
CA GLY A 355 -8.35 33.28 5.89
C GLY A 355 -9.59 33.56 6.75
N ASN A 356 -10.81 33.31 6.24
CA ASN A 356 -12.07 33.44 7.01
C ASN A 356 -12.37 32.17 7.85
N PHE A 357 -11.71 31.06 7.56
CA PHE A 357 -11.96 29.78 8.23
C PHE A 357 -11.13 29.67 9.51
N SER A 358 -11.48 30.51 10.51
CA SER A 358 -10.67 30.64 11.75
C SER A 358 -10.50 29.33 12.52
N GLY A 359 -11.41 28.35 12.34
CA GLY A 359 -11.39 27.03 12.95
C GLY A 359 -10.65 25.96 12.14
N LEU A 360 -10.09 26.32 10.97
CA LEU A 360 -9.49 25.34 10.05
C LEU A 360 -8.26 24.67 10.65
N LYS A 361 -8.29 23.35 10.70
CA LYS A 361 -7.23 22.47 11.23
C LYS A 361 -6.44 21.78 10.13
N GLN A 362 -7.12 21.41 9.03
CA GLN A 362 -6.51 20.70 7.90
C GLN A 362 -6.87 21.39 6.60
N LEU A 363 -5.84 21.71 5.82
CA LEU A 363 -5.94 22.24 4.47
C LEU A 363 -5.10 21.37 3.56
N GLU A 364 -5.76 20.52 2.77
CA GLU A 364 -5.10 19.60 1.84
C GLU A 364 -5.53 19.92 0.41
N LEU A 365 -4.58 20.43 -0.37
CA LEU A 365 -4.74 20.89 -1.74
C LEU A 365 -3.83 20.14 -2.72
N ASP A 366 -3.05 19.21 -2.23
CA ASP A 366 -1.99 18.52 -2.96
C ASP A 366 -2.50 17.72 -4.16
N ASN A 367 -1.58 17.43 -5.10
CA ASN A 367 -1.90 16.70 -6.33
C ASN A 367 -3.08 17.32 -7.09
N ASN A 368 -2.94 18.61 -7.42
CA ASN A 368 -3.91 19.39 -8.18
C ASN A 368 -3.20 20.28 -9.20
N ARG A 369 -3.88 21.30 -9.70
CA ARG A 369 -3.34 22.31 -10.61
C ARG A 369 -3.45 23.74 -10.03
N PHE A 370 -3.40 23.87 -8.70
CA PHE A 370 -3.38 25.20 -8.07
C PHE A 370 -2.15 25.98 -8.54
N SER A 371 -2.35 27.26 -8.86
CA SER A 371 -1.33 28.17 -9.34
C SER A 371 -1.34 29.47 -8.53
N GLY A 372 -0.52 30.44 -8.92
CA GLY A 372 -0.41 31.69 -8.15
C GLY A 372 0.42 31.55 -6.88
N GLU A 373 0.34 32.53 -6.00
CA GLU A 373 1.10 32.60 -4.75
C GLU A 373 0.33 32.02 -3.57
N ILE A 374 1.05 31.58 -2.54
CA ILE A 374 0.46 31.23 -1.26
C ILE A 374 -0.01 32.52 -0.59
N PRO A 375 -1.31 32.73 -0.37
CA PRO A 375 -1.81 34.03 0.10
C PRO A 375 -1.45 34.28 1.57
N PRO A 376 -0.94 35.47 1.93
CA PRO A 376 -0.54 35.80 3.32
C PRO A 376 -1.67 35.65 4.36
N VAL A 377 -2.92 35.67 3.93
CA VAL A 377 -4.09 35.47 4.81
C VAL A 377 -4.13 34.09 5.49
N ILE A 378 -3.36 33.11 5.00
CA ILE A 378 -3.19 31.81 5.67
C ILE A 378 -2.71 31.99 7.11
N GLY A 379 -1.91 32.99 7.40
CA GLY A 379 -1.47 33.34 8.75
C GLY A 379 -2.59 33.70 9.74
N LYS A 380 -3.85 33.83 9.28
CA LYS A 380 -5.03 33.99 10.16
C LYS A 380 -5.54 32.67 10.74
N LEU A 381 -5.14 31.54 10.17
CA LEU A 381 -5.60 30.21 10.54
C LEU A 381 -4.87 29.69 11.79
N LYS A 382 -5.28 30.17 12.96
CA LYS A 382 -4.60 29.89 14.23
C LYS A 382 -4.72 28.45 14.71
N GLU A 383 -5.72 27.72 14.20
CA GLU A 383 -5.99 26.32 14.52
C GLU A 383 -5.33 25.34 13.55
N LEU A 384 -4.67 25.84 12.49
CA LEU A 384 -4.12 25.03 11.41
C LEU A 384 -3.02 24.10 11.93
N LEU A 385 -3.24 22.78 11.72
CA LEU A 385 -2.33 21.69 12.08
C LEU A 385 -1.56 21.18 10.85
N LEU A 386 -2.26 20.98 9.75
CA LEU A 386 -1.72 20.41 8.51
C LEU A 386 -1.99 21.36 7.33
N PHE A 387 -0.95 21.65 6.58
CA PHE A 387 -1.06 22.35 5.30
C PHE A 387 -0.26 21.59 4.25
N PHE A 388 -0.99 20.93 3.34
CA PHE A 388 -0.44 20.18 2.22
C PHE A 388 -0.88 20.80 0.90
N ALA A 389 0.09 21.18 0.08
CA ALA A 389 -0.13 21.72 -1.25
C ALA A 389 0.96 21.24 -2.22
N TRP A 390 1.55 20.07 -1.94
CA TRP A 390 2.58 19.50 -2.80
C TRP A 390 2.02 19.06 -4.16
N GLN A 391 2.88 18.99 -5.17
CA GLN A 391 2.53 18.61 -6.55
C GLN A 391 1.40 19.49 -7.11
N ASN A 392 1.70 20.79 -7.23
CA ASN A 392 0.86 21.83 -7.83
C ASN A 392 1.70 22.75 -8.73
N GLN A 393 1.18 23.90 -9.12
CA GLN A 393 1.83 24.89 -9.95
C GLN A 393 2.03 26.22 -9.19
N LEU A 394 2.16 26.17 -7.88
CA LEU A 394 2.34 27.34 -7.02
C LEU A 394 3.70 28.00 -7.28
N HIS A 395 3.73 29.32 -7.29
CA HIS A 395 4.94 30.11 -7.45
C HIS A 395 5.03 31.22 -6.40
N GLY A 396 6.07 32.06 -6.47
CA GLY A 396 6.31 33.10 -5.47
C GLY A 396 6.96 32.50 -4.22
N SER A 397 6.89 33.20 -3.09
CA SER A 397 7.57 32.82 -1.84
C SER A 397 6.61 32.33 -0.76
N ILE A 398 7.14 31.63 0.23
CA ILE A 398 6.39 31.31 1.45
C ILE A 398 6.12 32.61 2.19
N PRO A 399 4.87 32.99 2.47
CA PRO A 399 4.56 34.21 3.20
C PRO A 399 5.02 34.13 4.67
N ALA A 400 5.66 35.19 5.18
CA ALA A 400 6.15 35.22 6.56
C ALA A 400 5.00 35.08 7.60
N GLU A 401 3.80 35.47 7.19
CA GLU A 401 2.56 35.34 7.99
C GLU A 401 2.19 33.90 8.34
N LEU A 402 2.67 32.91 7.56
CA LEU A 402 2.46 31.50 7.84
C LEU A 402 2.99 31.11 9.24
N ALA A 403 4.04 31.79 9.72
CA ALA A 403 4.56 31.62 11.07
C ALA A 403 3.56 31.98 12.17
N ASN A 404 2.46 32.65 11.85
CA ASN A 404 1.39 32.94 12.80
C ASN A 404 0.46 31.74 13.06
N CYS A 405 0.59 30.65 12.29
CA CYS A 405 -0.12 29.38 12.51
C CYS A 405 0.61 28.56 13.58
N GLU A 406 0.55 29.01 14.84
CA GLU A 406 1.37 28.50 15.96
C GLU A 406 1.17 27.00 16.25
N LYS A 407 0.03 26.42 15.81
CA LYS A 407 -0.30 25.01 15.99
C LYS A 407 0.17 24.12 14.85
N LEU A 408 0.75 24.68 13.77
CA LEU A 408 1.15 23.95 12.58
C LEU A 408 2.15 22.84 12.91
N GLN A 409 1.80 21.61 12.54
CA GLN A 409 2.59 20.39 12.77
C GLN A 409 3.27 19.88 11.51
N ALA A 410 2.61 19.98 10.35
CA ALA A 410 3.19 19.58 9.08
C ALA A 410 2.90 20.59 7.98
N LEU A 411 3.97 20.91 7.25
CA LEU A 411 3.94 21.74 6.05
C LEU A 411 4.61 20.99 4.92
N ASP A 412 3.83 20.67 3.87
CA ASP A 412 4.36 20.10 2.63
C ASP A 412 3.98 20.95 1.43
N LEU A 413 4.99 21.58 0.84
CA LEU A 413 4.90 22.40 -0.36
C LEU A 413 5.77 21.83 -1.49
N SER A 414 6.15 20.56 -1.41
CA SER A 414 7.05 19.89 -2.35
C SER A 414 6.48 19.90 -3.78
N HIS A 415 7.36 19.81 -4.78
CA HIS A 415 6.98 19.71 -6.18
C HIS A 415 6.07 20.86 -6.67
N ASN A 416 6.58 22.08 -6.56
CA ASN A 416 5.98 23.33 -7.04
C ASN A 416 7.05 24.19 -7.72
N PHE A 417 6.75 25.45 -8.02
CA PHE A 417 7.66 26.45 -8.58
C PHE A 417 7.93 27.58 -7.58
N LEU A 418 7.91 27.28 -6.28
CA LEU A 418 8.11 28.25 -5.22
C LEU A 418 9.55 28.73 -5.19
N THR A 419 9.73 30.03 -4.95
CA THR A 419 11.01 30.75 -5.02
C THR A 419 11.34 31.47 -3.72
N GLY A 420 12.47 32.17 -3.69
CA GLY A 420 12.89 32.99 -2.54
C GLY A 420 13.48 32.17 -1.41
N SER A 421 13.64 32.78 -0.24
CA SER A 421 14.16 32.11 0.96
C SER A 421 13.03 31.66 1.88
N VAL A 422 13.31 30.65 2.69
CA VAL A 422 12.38 30.25 3.77
C VAL A 422 12.38 31.35 4.84
N PRO A 423 11.21 31.90 5.21
CA PRO A 423 11.15 32.95 6.23
C PRO A 423 11.70 32.49 7.57
N ASN A 424 12.61 33.26 8.18
CA ASN A 424 13.18 32.94 9.51
C ASN A 424 12.10 32.71 10.56
N SER A 425 11.00 33.48 10.49
CA SER A 425 9.87 33.37 11.43
C SER A 425 9.23 31.99 11.43
N LEU A 426 9.31 31.22 10.33
CA LEU A 426 8.75 29.89 10.25
C LEU A 426 9.40 28.93 11.27
N PHE A 427 10.70 29.13 11.53
CA PHE A 427 11.42 28.28 12.49
C PHE A 427 11.10 28.55 13.96
N ASN A 428 10.25 29.57 14.26
CA ASN A 428 9.70 29.78 15.58
C ASN A 428 8.52 28.84 15.91
N LEU A 429 8.03 28.08 14.94
CA LEU A 429 6.94 27.11 15.10
C LEU A 429 7.41 25.88 15.86
N LYS A 430 7.27 25.87 17.18
CA LYS A 430 7.73 24.76 18.04
C LYS A 430 6.97 23.45 17.85
N ASN A 431 5.75 23.52 17.33
CA ASN A 431 4.92 22.37 17.05
C ASN A 431 5.19 21.73 15.68
N LEU A 432 5.96 22.41 14.82
CA LEU A 432 6.27 21.92 13.49
C LEU A 432 7.15 20.68 13.58
N THR A 433 6.63 19.56 13.11
CA THR A 433 7.29 18.26 13.10
C THR A 433 7.80 17.89 11.73
N GLN A 434 7.17 18.39 10.67
CA GLN A 434 7.52 18.08 9.27
C GLN A 434 7.56 19.36 8.45
N LEU A 435 8.71 19.60 7.81
CA LEU A 435 8.91 20.66 6.84
C LEU A 435 9.45 20.03 5.55
N MET A 436 8.61 19.96 4.52
CA MET A 436 8.91 19.35 3.24
C MET A 436 8.75 20.38 2.12
N LEU A 437 9.86 20.73 1.46
CA LEU A 437 9.95 21.74 0.40
C LEU A 437 10.66 21.19 -0.84
N ILE A 438 10.73 19.87 -1.00
CA ILE A 438 11.49 19.19 -2.07
C ILE A 438 11.02 19.64 -3.44
N SER A 439 11.96 19.75 -4.39
CA SER A 439 11.65 20.02 -5.81
C SER A 439 10.86 21.32 -6.00
N ASN A 440 11.54 22.41 -5.71
CA ASN A 440 11.11 23.80 -5.91
C ASN A 440 12.31 24.63 -6.40
N GLU A 441 12.15 25.95 -6.42
CA GLU A 441 13.21 26.91 -6.78
C GLU A 441 13.64 27.77 -5.58
N PHE A 442 13.50 27.27 -4.35
CA PHE A 442 13.92 27.97 -3.14
C PHE A 442 15.42 28.27 -3.18
N SER A 443 15.80 29.45 -2.68
CA SER A 443 17.19 29.92 -2.69
C SER A 443 17.55 30.59 -1.36
N GLY A 444 18.77 31.10 -1.26
CA GLY A 444 19.28 31.72 -0.04
C GLY A 444 19.88 30.71 0.93
N GLU A 445 20.22 31.18 2.12
CA GLU A 445 20.85 30.37 3.15
C GLU A 445 19.82 29.80 4.12
N LEU A 446 20.12 28.65 4.69
CA LEU A 446 19.35 28.08 5.79
C LEU A 446 19.74 28.82 7.09
N PRO A 447 18.81 29.55 7.72
CA PRO A 447 19.18 30.42 8.84
C PRO A 447 19.47 29.65 10.12
N PRO A 448 20.31 30.18 11.03
CA PRO A 448 20.55 29.59 12.35
C PRO A 448 19.29 29.44 13.22
N ASP A 449 18.24 30.23 12.93
CA ASP A 449 16.93 30.17 13.58
C ASP A 449 16.28 28.77 13.48
N ILE A 450 16.71 27.93 12.53
CA ILE A 450 16.23 26.55 12.39
C ILE A 450 16.36 25.76 13.72
N GLY A 451 17.39 26.04 14.52
CA GLY A 451 17.60 25.40 15.82
C GLY A 451 16.49 25.71 16.84
N SER A 452 15.65 26.73 16.61
CA SER A 452 14.50 27.05 17.47
C SER A 452 13.31 26.13 17.26
N CYS A 453 13.26 25.45 16.09
CA CYS A 453 12.16 24.55 15.70
C CYS A 453 12.37 23.14 16.27
N THR A 454 12.48 23.03 17.60
CA THR A 454 12.87 21.79 18.30
C THR A 454 11.89 20.62 18.14
N GLY A 455 10.70 20.86 17.58
CA GLY A 455 9.70 19.84 17.27
C GLY A 455 10.02 19.01 16.02
N LEU A 456 10.93 19.48 15.14
CA LEU A 456 11.18 18.87 13.85
C LEU A 456 11.64 17.41 13.96
N ILE A 457 10.93 16.56 13.19
CA ILE A 457 11.23 15.14 12.98
C ILE A 457 11.73 14.93 11.55
N ARG A 458 11.16 15.67 10.59
CA ARG A 458 11.53 15.58 9.17
C ARG A 458 11.83 16.96 8.60
N LEU A 459 13.03 17.13 8.08
CA LEU A 459 13.46 18.31 7.33
C LEU A 459 13.91 17.86 5.95
N ARG A 460 13.14 18.18 4.92
CA ARG A 460 13.38 17.74 3.54
C ARG A 460 13.34 18.93 2.59
N LEU A 461 14.54 19.39 2.18
CA LEU A 461 14.76 20.57 1.35
C LEU A 461 15.44 20.23 0.00
N GLY A 462 15.51 18.96 -0.36
CA GLY A 462 16.22 18.49 -1.55
C GLY A 462 15.69 19.07 -2.87
N LEU A 463 16.50 19.02 -3.94
CA LEU A 463 16.11 19.52 -5.28
C LEU A 463 15.67 20.97 -5.26
N ASN A 464 16.55 21.86 -4.79
CA ASN A 464 16.33 23.33 -4.71
C ASN A 464 17.63 24.09 -5.05
N ASN A 465 17.63 25.40 -4.84
CA ASN A 465 18.77 26.28 -5.04
C ASN A 465 19.32 26.86 -3.72
N PHE A 466 19.11 26.18 -2.57
CA PHE A 466 19.67 26.61 -1.29
C PHE A 466 21.18 26.69 -1.36
N SER A 467 21.76 27.71 -0.70
CA SER A 467 23.20 27.98 -0.73
C SER A 467 23.73 28.29 0.68
N GLY A 468 24.97 28.74 0.80
CA GLY A 468 25.57 29.03 2.09
C GLY A 468 25.94 27.75 2.86
N HIS A 469 26.14 27.90 4.17
CA HIS A 469 26.56 26.80 5.05
C HIS A 469 25.36 26.10 5.68
N ILE A 470 25.52 24.81 5.94
CA ILE A 470 24.58 24.10 6.82
C ILE A 470 24.82 24.63 8.25
N PRO A 471 23.81 25.23 8.92
CA PRO A 471 24.02 25.85 10.22
C PRO A 471 24.23 24.79 11.33
N SER A 472 25.20 25.04 12.21
CA SER A 472 25.48 24.13 13.35
C SER A 472 24.29 23.98 14.29
N GLN A 473 23.34 24.94 14.27
CA GLN A 473 22.12 24.91 15.06
C GLN A 473 21.17 23.77 14.71
N ILE A 474 21.37 23.09 13.57
CA ILE A 474 20.68 21.82 13.27
C ILE A 474 20.89 20.81 14.40
N GLY A 475 22.06 20.80 15.05
CA GLY A 475 22.34 19.93 16.20
C GLY A 475 21.46 20.15 17.43
N LEU A 476 20.62 21.20 17.46
CA LEU A 476 19.61 21.41 18.50
C LEU A 476 18.30 20.67 18.26
N LEU A 477 18.15 20.07 17.07
CA LEU A 477 16.97 19.34 16.65
C LEU A 477 17.03 17.87 17.11
N HIS A 478 16.97 17.63 18.42
CA HIS A 478 17.17 16.30 19.01
C HIS A 478 16.12 15.25 18.57
N ARG A 479 14.97 15.68 18.04
CA ARG A 479 13.90 14.82 17.51
C ARG A 479 14.03 14.54 16.02
N LEU A 480 15.01 15.16 15.36
CA LEU A 480 15.18 15.00 13.91
C LEU A 480 15.56 13.55 13.56
N SER A 481 14.74 12.90 12.74
CA SER A 481 14.92 11.55 12.25
C SER A 481 15.34 11.52 10.77
N PHE A 482 14.86 12.49 9.97
CA PHE A 482 15.16 12.59 8.54
C PHE A 482 15.73 13.97 8.21
N LEU A 483 16.96 13.99 7.70
CA LEU A 483 17.62 15.19 7.18
C LEU A 483 17.94 14.97 5.70
N GLU A 484 17.22 15.64 4.81
CA GLU A 484 17.46 15.61 3.37
C GLU A 484 17.66 17.02 2.83
N LEU A 485 18.89 17.31 2.43
CA LEU A 485 19.33 18.58 1.83
C LEU A 485 19.95 18.34 0.45
N SER A 486 19.69 17.22 -0.17
CA SER A 486 20.29 16.76 -1.42
C SER A 486 20.01 17.71 -2.59
N GLU A 487 20.85 17.67 -3.63
CA GLU A 487 20.65 18.43 -4.86
C GLU A 487 20.38 19.93 -4.62
N ASN A 488 21.33 20.56 -3.93
CA ASN A 488 21.35 21.99 -3.62
C ASN A 488 22.74 22.60 -3.90
N GLN A 489 23.01 23.78 -3.40
CA GLN A 489 24.28 24.47 -3.55
C GLN A 489 24.97 24.75 -2.20
N PHE A 490 24.72 23.95 -1.17
CA PHE A 490 25.35 24.08 0.14
C PHE A 490 26.87 23.95 0.04
N ILE A 491 27.59 24.84 0.75
CA ILE A 491 29.05 24.91 0.79
C ILE A 491 29.57 24.70 2.21
N GLY A 492 30.89 24.64 2.36
CA GLY A 492 31.55 24.54 3.66
C GLY A 492 31.53 23.11 4.21
N HIS A 493 31.69 22.99 5.51
CA HIS A 493 31.82 21.70 6.19
C HIS A 493 30.46 21.16 6.65
N ILE A 494 30.37 19.85 6.75
CA ILE A 494 29.26 19.22 7.47
C ILE A 494 29.43 19.51 8.96
N PRO A 495 28.45 20.18 9.61
CA PRO A 495 28.58 20.52 11.03
C PRO A 495 28.65 19.26 11.91
N PRO A 496 29.67 19.11 12.75
CA PRO A 496 29.76 17.98 13.68
C PRO A 496 28.59 17.93 14.69
N GLU A 497 27.92 19.05 14.92
CA GLU A 497 26.76 19.16 15.79
C GLU A 497 25.57 18.34 15.31
N ILE A 498 25.51 17.92 14.03
CA ILE A 498 24.51 16.98 13.52
C ILE A 498 24.54 15.67 14.34
N GLY A 499 25.73 15.28 14.87
CA GLY A 499 25.85 14.14 15.79
C GLY A 499 25.06 14.26 17.09
N ASN A 500 24.54 15.44 17.44
CA ASN A 500 23.66 15.63 18.60
C ASN A 500 22.19 15.26 18.32
N CYS A 501 21.81 15.07 17.06
CA CYS A 501 20.46 14.65 16.65
C CYS A 501 20.30 13.13 16.87
N SER A 502 20.17 12.70 18.12
CA SER A 502 20.25 11.28 18.52
C SER A 502 19.19 10.37 17.90
N GLN A 503 18.13 10.93 17.34
CA GLN A 503 17.05 10.18 16.64
C GLN A 503 17.25 10.08 15.13
N LEU A 504 18.42 10.55 14.62
CA LEU A 504 18.62 10.66 13.19
C LEU A 504 18.88 9.27 12.57
N GLU A 505 18.00 8.87 11.65
CA GLU A 505 18.04 7.61 10.93
C GLU A 505 18.53 7.78 9.49
N MET A 506 18.26 8.94 8.88
CA MET A 506 18.61 9.24 7.50
C MET A 506 19.29 10.59 7.36
N VAL A 507 20.45 10.62 6.69
CA VAL A 507 21.16 11.82 6.26
C VAL A 507 21.44 11.70 4.75
N ASP A 508 20.81 12.58 3.98
CA ASP A 508 21.08 12.72 2.53
C ASP A 508 21.54 14.15 2.23
N LEU A 509 22.82 14.30 1.96
CA LEU A 509 23.47 15.56 1.59
C LEU A 509 24.06 15.49 0.17
N ARG A 510 23.68 14.50 -0.61
CA ARG A 510 24.26 14.25 -1.95
C ARG A 510 24.09 15.45 -2.88
N LYS A 511 25.01 15.56 -3.84
CA LYS A 511 24.96 16.55 -4.92
C LYS A 511 24.86 17.99 -4.41
N ASN A 512 25.88 18.39 -3.61
CA ASN A 512 26.09 19.73 -3.08
C ASN A 512 27.53 20.15 -3.36
N LYS A 513 27.98 21.23 -2.74
CA LYS A 513 29.36 21.73 -2.82
C LYS A 513 30.08 21.65 -1.48
N LEU A 514 29.69 20.67 -0.65
CA LEU A 514 30.23 20.47 0.68
C LEU A 514 31.69 20.02 0.60
N GLN A 515 32.49 20.47 1.56
CA GLN A 515 33.93 20.20 1.65
C GLN A 515 34.32 19.81 3.09
N GLY A 516 35.61 19.60 3.32
CA GLY A 516 36.08 19.20 4.64
C GLY A 516 36.03 17.69 4.83
N THR A 517 35.80 17.23 6.04
CA THR A 517 35.81 15.80 6.38
C THR A 517 34.47 15.31 6.89
N ILE A 518 34.22 14.01 6.81
CA ILE A 518 33.08 13.37 7.45
C ILE A 518 33.22 13.48 8.98
N PRO A 519 32.23 14.05 9.70
CA PRO A 519 32.31 14.22 11.14
C PRO A 519 32.39 12.87 11.90
N SER A 520 33.35 12.76 12.84
CA SER A 520 33.42 11.57 13.69
C SER A 520 32.22 11.44 14.66
N SER A 521 31.55 12.56 14.95
CA SER A 521 30.36 12.62 15.82
C SER A 521 29.17 11.83 15.27
N PHE A 522 29.20 11.40 13.99
CA PHE A 522 28.16 10.52 13.44
C PHE A 522 28.10 9.17 14.16
N GLU A 523 29.16 8.77 14.88
CA GLU A 523 29.17 7.55 15.71
C GLU A 523 28.06 7.50 16.78
N PHE A 524 27.49 8.65 17.15
CA PHE A 524 26.44 8.75 18.15
C PHE A 524 25.01 8.62 17.55
N LEU A 525 24.89 8.43 16.24
CA LEU A 525 23.63 8.36 15.51
C LEU A 525 23.18 6.92 15.28
N GLY A 526 21.88 6.73 15.12
CA GLY A 526 21.28 5.45 14.72
C GLY A 526 21.02 5.36 13.22
N LEU A 527 21.95 5.80 12.38
CA LEU A 527 21.75 5.92 10.94
C LEU A 527 21.46 4.57 10.27
N ASN A 528 20.40 4.56 9.48
CA ASN A 528 20.10 3.53 8.48
C ASN A 528 20.68 3.90 7.11
N VAL A 529 20.63 5.20 6.76
CA VAL A 529 21.10 5.71 5.47
C VAL A 529 22.02 6.91 5.65
N LEU A 530 23.20 6.84 5.04
CA LEU A 530 24.11 7.98 4.89
C LEU A 530 24.52 8.12 3.44
N ASP A 531 24.07 9.20 2.79
CA ASP A 531 24.41 9.54 1.42
C ASP A 531 25.07 10.92 1.36
N LEU A 532 26.39 10.96 1.12
CA LEU A 532 27.19 12.17 0.98
C LEU A 532 27.75 12.31 -0.45
N SER A 533 27.23 11.54 -1.39
CA SER A 533 27.79 11.46 -2.74
C SER A 533 27.77 12.78 -3.51
N MET A 534 28.61 12.88 -4.54
CA MET A 534 28.64 14.05 -5.44
C MET A 534 28.88 15.36 -4.69
N ASN A 535 29.96 15.42 -3.91
CA ASN A 535 30.39 16.59 -3.15
C ASN A 535 31.90 16.83 -3.35
N SER A 536 32.52 17.67 -2.55
CA SER A 536 33.95 17.89 -2.52
C SER A 536 34.60 17.46 -1.19
N ILE A 537 33.97 16.51 -0.48
CA ILE A 537 34.37 16.02 0.83
C ILE A 537 35.70 15.27 0.70
N GLY A 538 36.66 15.59 1.57
CA GLY A 538 38.00 15.01 1.56
C GLY A 538 38.36 14.35 2.90
N GLY A 539 39.68 14.12 3.11
CA GLY A 539 40.18 13.43 4.29
C GLY A 539 39.83 11.94 4.29
N ASN A 540 40.03 11.30 5.43
CA ASN A 540 39.83 9.85 5.57
C ASN A 540 38.37 9.52 5.93
N ILE A 541 37.89 8.33 5.58
CA ILE A 541 36.70 7.75 6.16
C ILE A 541 36.96 7.48 7.65
N PRO A 542 36.17 8.05 8.57
CA PRO A 542 36.41 7.86 9.99
C PRO A 542 36.15 6.40 10.44
N GLU A 543 37.05 5.88 11.29
CA GLU A 543 36.85 4.56 11.94
C GLU A 543 35.56 4.50 12.75
N SER A 544 35.09 5.65 13.23
CA SER A 544 33.86 5.78 14.01
C SER A 544 32.59 5.38 13.22
N LEU A 545 32.59 5.43 11.87
CA LEU A 545 31.47 4.97 11.08
C LEU A 545 31.16 3.48 11.26
N GLY A 546 32.15 2.66 11.65
CA GLY A 546 31.92 1.25 11.99
C GLY A 546 31.06 1.02 13.25
N LYS A 547 30.75 2.07 14.03
CA LYS A 547 29.82 1.99 15.16
C LYS A 547 28.35 2.09 14.75
N LEU A 548 28.08 2.49 13.50
CA LEU A 548 26.74 2.57 12.94
C LEU A 548 26.23 1.16 12.56
N THR A 549 25.92 0.35 13.57
CA THR A 549 25.57 -1.07 13.34
C THR A 549 24.25 -1.25 12.57
N SER A 550 23.35 -0.27 12.62
CA SER A 550 22.06 -0.26 11.88
C SER A 550 22.18 0.25 10.44
N LEU A 551 23.40 0.62 9.99
CA LEU A 551 23.59 1.23 8.68
C LEU A 551 23.31 0.22 7.56
N ASN A 552 22.29 0.53 6.74
CA ASN A 552 21.91 -0.29 5.59
C ASN A 552 22.53 0.23 4.28
N LYS A 553 22.69 1.55 4.17
CA LYS A 553 23.21 2.19 2.96
C LYS A 553 24.27 3.23 3.30
N LEU A 554 25.48 3.06 2.72
CA LEU A 554 26.57 4.05 2.77
C LEU A 554 26.99 4.41 1.35
N VAL A 555 26.79 5.68 0.97
CA VAL A 555 27.16 6.20 -0.35
C VAL A 555 28.05 7.42 -0.19
N LEU A 556 29.31 7.27 -0.58
CA LEU A 556 30.32 8.33 -0.53
C LEU A 556 30.92 8.63 -1.93
N ARG A 557 30.32 8.11 -2.98
CA ARG A 557 30.83 8.21 -4.35
C ARG A 557 31.04 9.66 -4.83
N GLU A 558 31.94 9.84 -5.78
CA GLU A 558 32.17 11.15 -6.42
C GLU A 558 32.51 12.25 -5.39
N ASN A 559 33.63 12.04 -4.65
CA ASN A 559 34.16 12.95 -3.65
C ASN A 559 35.71 13.05 -3.78
N ASN A 560 36.35 13.71 -2.82
CA ASN A 560 37.81 13.81 -2.73
C ASN A 560 38.38 13.01 -1.54
N ILE A 561 37.69 11.93 -1.14
CA ILE A 561 38.07 11.11 0.03
C ILE A 561 39.38 10.40 -0.23
N THR A 562 40.27 10.38 0.77
CA THR A 562 41.61 9.82 0.74
C THR A 562 41.81 8.79 1.85
N GLY A 563 43.01 8.21 1.92
CA GLY A 563 43.35 7.26 2.98
C GLY A 563 42.85 5.86 2.75
N LEU A 564 42.75 5.08 3.80
CA LEU A 564 42.36 3.66 3.75
C LEU A 564 40.88 3.45 3.95
N ILE A 565 40.36 2.33 3.44
CA ILE A 565 39.04 1.83 3.85
C ILE A 565 39.15 1.34 5.30
N PRO A 566 38.32 1.89 6.25
CA PRO A 566 38.43 1.50 7.65
C PRO A 566 38.02 0.03 7.87
N LYS A 567 38.79 -0.70 8.66
CA LYS A 567 38.46 -2.09 9.05
C LYS A 567 37.19 -2.17 9.86
N SER A 568 36.87 -1.12 10.61
CA SER A 568 35.66 -1.02 11.43
C SER A 568 34.34 -1.05 10.62
N LEU A 569 34.36 -0.70 9.32
CA LEU A 569 33.19 -0.84 8.47
C LEU A 569 32.65 -2.28 8.41
N GLY A 570 33.51 -3.29 8.59
CA GLY A 570 33.11 -4.69 8.71
C GLY A 570 32.21 -5.01 9.93
N LEU A 571 31.98 -4.05 10.84
CA LEU A 571 31.04 -4.18 11.97
C LEU A 571 29.60 -3.80 11.61
N CYS A 572 29.38 -3.09 10.49
CA CYS A 572 28.07 -2.69 10.00
C CYS A 572 27.36 -3.87 9.30
N LYS A 573 26.95 -4.89 10.06
CA LYS A 573 26.45 -6.16 9.52
C LYS A 573 25.17 -6.05 8.68
N ASP A 574 24.37 -5.01 8.93
CA ASP A 574 23.13 -4.75 8.22
C ASP A 574 23.35 -4.00 6.90
N LEU A 575 24.61 -3.67 6.56
CA LEU A 575 24.92 -2.91 5.36
C LEU A 575 24.61 -3.72 4.09
N GLN A 576 23.69 -3.21 3.29
CA GLN A 576 23.22 -3.81 2.03
C GLN A 576 23.89 -3.18 0.81
N LEU A 577 24.25 -1.90 0.91
CA LEU A 577 24.87 -1.13 -0.15
C LEU A 577 26.04 -0.33 0.35
N LEU A 578 27.20 -0.53 -0.26
CA LEU A 578 28.42 0.24 -0.02
C LEU A 578 28.96 0.77 -1.34
N ASP A 579 28.91 2.10 -1.53
CA ASP A 579 29.46 2.77 -2.70
C ASP A 579 30.49 3.84 -2.29
N LEU A 580 31.75 3.53 -2.54
CA LEU A 580 32.91 4.40 -2.29
C LEU A 580 33.56 4.85 -3.60
N SER A 581 32.92 4.66 -4.74
CA SER A 581 33.50 4.86 -6.07
C SER A 581 33.87 6.32 -6.35
N SER A 582 34.72 6.52 -7.34
CA SER A 582 35.14 7.85 -7.80
C SER A 582 35.68 8.74 -6.68
N ASN A 583 36.68 8.24 -5.97
CA ASN A 583 37.39 8.92 -4.90
C ASN A 583 38.91 8.80 -5.09
N ARG A 584 39.68 9.09 -4.04
CA ARG A 584 41.14 8.93 -4.02
C ARG A 584 41.58 7.99 -2.90
N ILE A 585 40.78 6.96 -2.64
CA ILE A 585 41.01 5.97 -1.58
C ILE A 585 42.23 5.10 -1.99
N THR A 586 43.11 4.83 -1.03
CA THR A 586 44.37 4.13 -1.25
C THR A 586 44.46 2.86 -0.41
N GLY A 587 45.52 2.08 -0.60
CA GLY A 587 45.80 0.86 0.18
C GLY A 587 45.00 -0.35 -0.30
N SER A 588 45.03 -1.40 0.50
CA SER A 588 44.34 -2.65 0.16
C SER A 588 42.92 -2.66 0.69
N ILE A 589 42.04 -3.43 0.02
CA ILE A 589 40.70 -3.73 0.53
C ILE A 589 40.83 -4.56 1.81
N PRO A 590 40.25 -4.13 2.94
CA PRO A 590 40.35 -4.87 4.19
C PRO A 590 39.57 -6.18 4.14
N GLU A 591 40.14 -7.24 4.77
CA GLU A 591 39.43 -8.53 4.90
C GLU A 591 38.11 -8.41 5.67
N GLU A 592 38.01 -7.43 6.53
CA GLU A 592 36.81 -7.15 7.33
C GLU A 592 35.57 -6.81 6.47
N ILE A 593 35.76 -6.30 5.25
CA ILE A 593 34.63 -6.06 4.30
C ILE A 593 33.91 -7.36 3.94
N GLY A 594 34.67 -8.50 3.84
CA GLY A 594 34.06 -9.81 3.63
C GLY A 594 33.18 -10.32 4.80
N ARG A 595 33.14 -9.61 5.94
CA ARG A 595 32.27 -9.92 7.08
C ARG A 595 30.89 -9.26 6.99
N LEU A 596 30.63 -8.45 5.95
CA LEU A 596 29.36 -7.78 5.69
C LEU A 596 28.35 -8.77 5.10
N GLU A 597 27.86 -9.70 5.91
CA GLU A 597 26.93 -10.75 5.47
C GLU A 597 25.59 -10.19 4.95
N GLY A 598 25.25 -8.94 5.30
CA GLY A 598 24.08 -8.21 4.83
C GLY A 598 24.24 -7.64 3.42
N LEU A 599 25.46 -7.56 2.88
CA LEU A 599 25.77 -6.88 1.62
C LEU A 599 25.22 -7.69 0.44
N ASP A 600 24.05 -7.32 -0.04
CA ASP A 600 23.32 -8.03 -1.08
C ASP A 600 23.09 -7.18 -2.35
N ILE A 601 22.99 -5.84 -2.24
CA ILE A 601 22.66 -4.96 -3.36
C ILE A 601 23.91 -4.60 -4.17
N LEU A 602 24.89 -3.93 -3.56
CA LEU A 602 26.04 -3.34 -4.27
C LEU A 602 27.27 -3.20 -3.39
N LEU A 603 28.40 -3.62 -3.90
CA LEU A 603 29.73 -3.19 -3.46
C LEU A 603 30.43 -2.50 -4.62
N ASN A 604 30.55 -1.17 -4.55
CA ASN A 604 31.22 -0.37 -5.56
C ASN A 604 32.45 0.34 -4.98
N LEU A 605 33.63 -0.07 -5.40
CA LEU A 605 34.91 0.51 -5.02
C LEU A 605 35.65 1.10 -6.25
N SER A 606 34.99 1.21 -7.37
CA SER A 606 35.60 1.59 -8.65
C SER A 606 36.18 3.00 -8.64
N SER A 607 37.07 3.26 -9.58
CA SER A 607 37.67 4.60 -9.80
C SER A 607 38.30 5.18 -8.53
N ASN A 608 39.22 4.43 -7.94
CA ASN A 608 40.05 4.78 -6.78
C ASN A 608 41.51 4.47 -7.04
N VAL A 609 42.35 4.51 -6.00
CA VAL A 609 43.79 4.18 -6.07
C VAL A 609 44.08 2.94 -5.19
N LEU A 610 43.13 1.99 -5.18
CA LEU A 610 43.27 0.76 -4.38
C LEU A 610 44.32 -0.19 -4.94
N THR A 611 45.08 -0.81 -4.07
CA THR A 611 46.19 -1.73 -4.38
C THR A 611 45.97 -3.08 -3.70
N GLY A 612 46.90 -4.03 -3.96
CA GLY A 612 46.84 -5.36 -3.35
C GLY A 612 45.85 -6.30 -4.06
N THR A 613 45.47 -7.36 -3.40
CA THR A 613 44.60 -8.42 -3.94
C THR A 613 43.18 -8.32 -3.40
N ILE A 614 42.25 -8.97 -4.08
CA ILE A 614 40.90 -9.18 -3.54
C ILE A 614 41.04 -10.11 -2.32
N PRO A 615 40.48 -9.73 -1.14
CA PRO A 615 40.54 -10.54 0.06
C PRO A 615 39.86 -11.90 -0.10
N GLU A 616 40.44 -12.97 0.47
CA GLU A 616 39.81 -14.30 0.45
C GLU A 616 38.47 -14.32 1.19
N SER A 617 38.25 -13.44 2.15
CA SER A 617 36.99 -13.26 2.87
C SER A 617 35.81 -12.81 1.99
N PHE A 618 36.06 -12.34 0.76
CA PHE A 618 34.99 -12.02 -0.19
C PHE A 618 34.14 -13.25 -0.56
N SER A 619 34.68 -14.45 -0.41
CA SER A 619 33.94 -15.71 -0.54
C SER A 619 32.72 -15.78 0.38
N ASN A 620 32.69 -15.02 1.49
CA ASN A 620 31.55 -14.94 2.42
C ASN A 620 30.41 -14.03 1.93
N LEU A 621 30.67 -13.16 0.95
CA LEU A 621 29.65 -12.25 0.38
C LEU A 621 28.69 -12.99 -0.56
N SER A 622 28.19 -14.11 -0.13
CA SER A 622 27.38 -15.03 -0.97
C SER A 622 26.06 -14.42 -1.47
N LYS A 623 25.58 -13.33 -0.86
CA LYS A 623 24.34 -12.64 -1.26
C LYS A 623 24.57 -11.51 -2.27
N LEU A 624 25.81 -11.07 -2.46
CA LEU A 624 26.17 -9.90 -3.25
C LEU A 624 25.71 -10.05 -4.71
N ALA A 625 24.92 -9.07 -5.18
CA ALA A 625 24.40 -9.05 -6.54
C ALA A 625 25.30 -8.27 -7.51
N ASN A 626 25.88 -7.15 -7.09
CA ASN A 626 26.69 -6.28 -7.95
C ASN A 626 28.03 -5.94 -7.30
N LEU A 627 29.11 -6.15 -8.05
CA LEU A 627 30.48 -5.85 -7.63
C LEU A 627 31.19 -5.05 -8.72
N ASP A 628 31.61 -3.84 -8.38
CA ASP A 628 32.43 -3.01 -9.25
C ASP A 628 33.76 -2.64 -8.56
N LEU A 629 34.88 -3.14 -9.10
CA LEU A 629 36.24 -2.88 -8.67
C LEU A 629 37.04 -2.17 -9.77
N SER A 630 36.41 -1.75 -10.86
CA SER A 630 37.06 -1.22 -12.04
C SER A 630 37.89 0.04 -11.74
N ASN A 631 38.83 0.36 -12.61
CA ASN A 631 39.66 1.58 -12.54
C ASN A 631 40.40 1.73 -11.19
N ASN A 632 41.20 0.73 -10.83
CA ASN A 632 42.04 0.71 -9.62
C ASN A 632 43.46 0.18 -9.97
N MET A 633 44.23 -0.07 -8.95
CA MET A 633 45.56 -0.69 -9.07
C MET A 633 45.61 -2.09 -8.39
N LEU A 634 44.44 -2.78 -8.39
CA LEU A 634 44.33 -4.11 -7.79
C LEU A 634 45.06 -5.15 -8.62
N SER A 635 45.57 -6.18 -7.97
CA SER A 635 46.40 -7.23 -8.58
C SER A 635 45.97 -8.63 -8.09
N GLY A 636 46.71 -9.65 -8.53
CA GLY A 636 46.42 -11.04 -8.16
C GLY A 636 45.36 -11.69 -9.03
N THR A 637 44.71 -12.73 -8.53
CA THR A 637 43.78 -13.54 -9.31
C THR A 637 42.34 -13.29 -8.92
N LEU A 638 41.41 -13.55 -9.86
CA LEU A 638 39.96 -13.43 -9.64
C LEU A 638 39.33 -14.70 -9.04
N ARG A 639 40.13 -15.65 -8.57
CA ARG A 639 39.68 -17.00 -8.15
C ARG A 639 38.57 -16.93 -7.07
N VAL A 640 38.74 -16.05 -6.08
CA VAL A 640 37.79 -15.88 -4.96
C VAL A 640 36.41 -15.48 -5.41
N LEU A 641 36.29 -14.71 -6.50
CA LEU A 641 35.00 -14.27 -7.04
C LEU A 641 34.20 -15.42 -7.69
N GLY A 642 34.86 -16.55 -7.98
CA GLY A 642 34.19 -17.73 -8.51
C GLY A 642 33.25 -18.43 -7.51
N SER A 643 33.32 -18.09 -6.21
CA SER A 643 32.43 -18.61 -5.15
C SER A 643 31.17 -17.75 -4.92
N LEU A 644 31.03 -16.61 -5.62
CA LEU A 644 29.89 -15.69 -5.47
C LEU A 644 28.73 -16.10 -6.39
N ASP A 645 27.95 -17.07 -5.98
CA ASP A 645 26.89 -17.68 -6.83
C ASP A 645 25.72 -16.73 -7.16
N ASN A 646 25.48 -15.69 -6.33
CA ASN A 646 24.41 -14.73 -6.52
C ASN A 646 24.84 -13.47 -7.30
N LEU A 647 26.13 -13.38 -7.68
CA LEU A 647 26.63 -12.22 -8.41
C LEU A 647 25.99 -12.12 -9.80
N VAL A 648 25.38 -10.99 -10.08
CA VAL A 648 24.68 -10.69 -11.33
C VAL A 648 25.54 -9.81 -12.24
N SER A 649 26.22 -8.82 -11.65
CA SER A 649 27.08 -7.88 -12.37
C SER A 649 28.47 -7.83 -11.72
N LEU A 650 29.48 -7.86 -12.57
CA LEU A 650 30.89 -7.72 -12.17
C LEU A 650 31.60 -6.82 -13.17
N ASP A 651 32.33 -5.83 -12.67
CA ASP A 651 33.32 -5.07 -13.44
C ASP A 651 34.66 -5.04 -12.67
N VAL A 652 35.70 -5.57 -13.29
CA VAL A 652 37.08 -5.55 -12.75
C VAL A 652 38.05 -4.93 -13.77
N SER A 653 37.52 -4.21 -14.78
CA SER A 653 38.31 -3.61 -15.84
C SER A 653 39.30 -2.57 -15.32
N ASN A 654 40.36 -2.32 -16.09
CA ASN A 654 41.38 -1.31 -15.80
C ASN A 654 42.04 -1.50 -14.41
N ASN A 655 42.58 -2.69 -14.18
CA ASN A 655 43.34 -3.07 -13.00
C ASN A 655 44.63 -3.82 -13.43
N ASN A 656 45.30 -4.45 -12.49
CA ASN A 656 46.50 -5.27 -12.74
C ASN A 656 46.27 -6.75 -12.34
N PHE A 657 45.06 -7.26 -12.59
CA PHE A 657 44.71 -8.65 -12.34
C PHE A 657 45.43 -9.59 -13.34
N SER A 658 45.74 -10.81 -12.86
CA SER A 658 46.49 -11.80 -13.64
C SER A 658 45.87 -13.20 -13.50
N GLY A 659 46.32 -14.12 -14.35
CA GLY A 659 45.93 -15.53 -14.30
C GLY A 659 44.62 -15.80 -15.05
N ASN A 660 44.03 -16.98 -14.81
CA ASN A 660 42.86 -17.45 -15.52
C ASN A 660 41.57 -16.95 -14.87
N LEU A 661 40.52 -16.69 -15.69
CA LEU A 661 39.17 -16.42 -15.20
C LEU A 661 38.61 -17.67 -14.49
N PRO A 662 37.81 -17.49 -13.44
CA PRO A 662 37.03 -18.55 -12.80
C PRO A 662 36.12 -19.27 -13.83
N ASN A 663 36.03 -20.59 -13.72
CA ASN A 663 35.23 -21.39 -14.66
C ASN A 663 33.79 -21.50 -14.14
N THR A 664 33.09 -20.39 -14.05
CA THR A 664 31.67 -20.33 -13.64
C THR A 664 30.82 -19.73 -14.77
N LYS A 665 29.53 -19.99 -14.73
CA LYS A 665 28.57 -19.47 -15.72
C LYS A 665 28.63 -17.95 -15.83
N LEU A 666 28.68 -17.24 -14.68
CA LEU A 666 28.79 -15.79 -14.65
C LEU A 666 29.96 -15.28 -15.51
N PHE A 667 31.19 -15.82 -15.28
CA PHE A 667 32.38 -15.37 -15.97
C PHE A 667 32.38 -15.70 -17.49
N HIS A 668 31.55 -16.64 -17.91
CA HIS A 668 31.33 -16.93 -19.33
C HIS A 668 30.33 -16.00 -19.99
N ASP A 669 29.35 -15.53 -19.22
CA ASP A 669 28.25 -14.68 -19.70
C ASP A 669 28.60 -13.17 -19.67
N LEU A 670 29.62 -12.76 -18.89
CA LEU A 670 30.04 -11.37 -18.79
C LEU A 670 30.70 -10.87 -20.08
N PRO A 671 30.46 -9.59 -20.46
CA PRO A 671 31.10 -8.99 -21.61
C PRO A 671 32.62 -8.85 -21.40
N ALA A 672 33.41 -8.95 -22.47
CA ALA A 672 34.86 -8.81 -22.39
C ALA A 672 35.29 -7.43 -21.85
N SER A 673 34.45 -6.40 -21.96
CA SER A 673 34.66 -5.07 -21.37
C SER A 673 34.84 -5.11 -19.86
N ALA A 674 34.14 -6.00 -19.16
CA ALA A 674 34.21 -6.16 -17.70
C ALA A 674 35.61 -6.58 -17.20
N PHE A 675 36.48 -7.08 -18.09
CA PHE A 675 37.82 -7.54 -17.81
C PHE A 675 38.91 -6.72 -18.53
N ALA A 676 38.48 -5.80 -19.39
CA ALA A 676 39.38 -5.01 -20.23
C ALA A 676 40.43 -4.25 -19.42
N GLY A 677 41.60 -3.99 -19.98
CA GLY A 677 42.65 -3.21 -19.27
C GLY A 677 43.48 -3.99 -18.24
N ASN A 678 43.28 -5.31 -18.08
CA ASN A 678 44.13 -6.18 -17.26
C ASN A 678 45.09 -6.95 -18.17
N GLN A 679 46.35 -6.51 -18.24
CA GLN A 679 47.34 -7.00 -19.24
C GLN A 679 47.69 -8.48 -19.05
N GLU A 680 47.71 -8.99 -17.83
CA GLU A 680 48.13 -10.35 -17.49
C GLU A 680 46.94 -11.29 -17.26
N LEU A 681 45.73 -10.87 -17.50
CA LEU A 681 44.52 -11.67 -17.30
C LEU A 681 44.19 -12.47 -18.57
N CYS A 682 44.07 -13.78 -18.42
CA CYS A 682 43.77 -14.70 -19.51
C CYS A 682 42.26 -14.80 -19.77
N ILE A 683 41.76 -14.05 -20.75
CA ILE A 683 40.35 -14.05 -21.14
C ILE A 683 40.05 -15.24 -22.06
N ASN A 684 41.04 -15.73 -22.89
CA ASN A 684 40.89 -16.87 -23.77
C ASN A 684 41.95 -17.93 -23.48
N ARG A 685 41.54 -19.18 -23.25
CA ARG A 685 42.46 -20.33 -23.01
C ARG A 685 43.55 -20.56 -24.08
N SER A 686 43.38 -20.01 -25.30
CA SER A 686 44.34 -20.15 -26.40
C SER A 686 45.52 -19.15 -26.36
N GLN A 687 45.47 -18.13 -25.52
CA GLN A 687 46.53 -17.09 -25.45
C GLN A 687 47.50 -17.25 -24.27
N CYS A 688 47.25 -18.16 -23.32
CA CYS A 688 48.05 -18.30 -22.11
C CYS A 688 49.05 -19.42 -22.08
N SER A 689 49.36 -20.05 -23.22
CA SER A 689 50.52 -20.95 -23.30
C SER A 689 51.64 -20.27 -24.05
N ILE A 690 52.59 -19.74 -23.32
CA ILE A 690 54.05 -19.75 -23.56
C ILE A 690 54.67 -18.56 -22.80
N GLY A 691 55.10 -18.82 -21.58
CA GLY A 691 56.17 -18.09 -20.92
C GLY A 691 57.47 -18.70 -21.35
N GLY A 692 58.09 -18.12 -22.31
CA GLY A 692 59.44 -18.51 -22.77
C GLY A 692 60.20 -17.27 -23.23
N SER A 693 61.13 -16.85 -22.37
CA SER A 693 62.12 -15.83 -22.64
C SER A 693 62.73 -15.97 -24.03
N LEU A 694 62.78 -14.88 -24.79
CA LEU A 694 63.88 -14.67 -25.74
C LEU A 694 64.05 -13.18 -26.06
N HIS A 695 65.31 -12.77 -25.81
CA HIS A 695 65.91 -11.50 -26.23
C HIS A 695 65.86 -11.25 -27.72
N GLY A 696 65.58 -10.01 -28.10
CA GLY A 696 66.25 -9.19 -29.11
C GLY A 696 66.17 -9.62 -30.53
N ARG A 697 65.50 -8.80 -31.34
CA ARG A 697 66.18 -8.22 -32.56
C ARG A 697 65.25 -7.15 -33.15
N SER A 698 65.73 -5.92 -33.11
CA SER A 698 65.27 -4.81 -33.94
C SER A 698 65.16 -5.22 -35.40
N SER A 699 64.03 -5.10 -36.00
CA SER A 699 63.78 -5.25 -37.42
C SER A 699 63.28 -3.98 -38.03
N THR A 700 64.15 -3.39 -38.88
CA THR A 700 63.97 -2.18 -39.70
C THR A 700 62.78 -2.28 -40.68
N LYS A 701 61.93 -3.30 -40.64
CA LYS A 701 60.79 -3.49 -41.54
C LYS A 701 59.55 -2.65 -41.18
N ASN A 702 59.45 -2.16 -39.95
CA ASN A 702 58.26 -1.38 -39.50
C ASN A 702 58.30 0.09 -39.99
N LEU A 703 59.49 0.65 -40.35
CA LEU A 703 59.54 2.03 -40.85
C LEU A 703 59.02 2.16 -42.29
N ILE A 704 59.17 1.09 -43.08
CA ILE A 704 58.69 1.06 -44.48
C ILE A 704 57.16 0.86 -44.52
N LEU A 705 56.61 0.08 -43.55
CA LEU A 705 55.14 -0.12 -43.42
C LEU A 705 54.42 1.14 -42.98
N CYS A 706 54.99 1.94 -42.07
CA CYS A 706 54.44 3.23 -41.66
C CYS A 706 54.48 4.30 -42.75
N ALA A 707 55.49 4.28 -43.62
CA ALA A 707 55.56 5.19 -44.74
C ALA A 707 54.47 4.85 -45.83
N PHE A 708 54.21 3.55 -46.07
CA PHE A 708 53.15 3.12 -46.99
C PHE A 708 51.74 3.40 -46.42
N LEU A 709 51.52 3.22 -45.10
CA LEU A 709 50.25 3.56 -44.46
C LEU A 709 49.96 5.05 -44.48
N SER A 710 50.95 5.93 -44.33
CA SER A 710 50.75 7.36 -44.37
C SER A 710 50.37 7.85 -45.78
N VAL A 711 50.94 7.27 -46.85
CA VAL A 711 50.64 7.59 -48.25
C VAL A 711 49.21 7.07 -48.59
N THR A 712 48.84 5.91 -48.15
CA THR A 712 47.46 5.37 -48.38
C THR A 712 46.39 6.15 -47.63
N VAL A 713 46.65 6.61 -46.42
CA VAL A 713 45.73 7.45 -45.65
C VAL A 713 45.55 8.83 -46.28
N THR A 714 46.61 9.44 -46.80
CA THR A 714 46.51 10.75 -47.51
C THR A 714 45.76 10.60 -48.84
N MET A 715 45.95 9.51 -49.59
CA MET A 715 45.17 9.22 -50.80
C MET A 715 43.68 8.96 -50.49
N LEU A 716 43.36 8.28 -49.38
CA LEU A 716 41.98 8.07 -48.94
C LEU A 716 41.31 9.39 -48.51
N ILE A 717 42.03 10.29 -47.85
CA ILE A 717 41.50 11.59 -47.46
C ILE A 717 41.22 12.47 -48.70
N LEU A 718 42.11 12.43 -49.73
CA LEU A 718 41.90 13.11 -50.99
C LEU A 718 40.70 12.54 -51.77
N LEU A 719 40.54 11.20 -51.78
CA LEU A 719 39.42 10.56 -52.43
C LEU A 719 38.10 10.89 -51.71
N PHE A 720 38.13 10.93 -50.36
CA PHE A 720 36.98 11.34 -49.55
C PHE A 720 36.60 12.79 -49.77
N GLY A 721 37.58 13.69 -49.92
CA GLY A 721 37.36 15.08 -50.29
C GLY A 721 36.70 15.25 -51.67
N VAL A 722 37.12 14.45 -52.67
CA VAL A 722 36.51 14.45 -54.00
C VAL A 722 35.08 13.92 -53.96
N VAL A 723 34.83 12.85 -53.20
CA VAL A 723 33.48 12.30 -53.02
C VAL A 723 32.55 13.29 -52.29
N LEU A 724 33.09 14.05 -51.32
CA LEU A 724 32.35 15.10 -50.62
C LEU A 724 31.96 16.26 -51.55
N ILE A 725 32.88 16.68 -52.46
CA ILE A 725 32.64 17.71 -53.46
C ILE A 725 31.60 17.24 -54.49
N ILE A 726 31.60 15.97 -54.87
CA ILE A 726 30.60 15.39 -55.77
C ILE A 726 29.24 15.33 -55.11
N ARG A 727 29.15 15.03 -53.80
CA ARG A 727 27.89 15.04 -53.06
C ARG A 727 27.30 16.43 -52.85
N VAL A 728 28.12 17.45 -52.66
CA VAL A 728 27.65 18.84 -52.48
C VAL A 728 27.14 19.50 -53.79
N ARG A 729 27.55 18.98 -54.99
CA ARG A 729 27.05 19.46 -56.28
C ARG A 729 25.86 18.72 -56.86
N GLY A 730 25.33 17.68 -56.17
CA GLY A 730 24.26 16.81 -56.69
C GLY A 730 22.87 17.05 -56.14
N THR A 731 22.64 18.05 -55.25
CA THR A 731 21.34 18.30 -54.66
C THR A 731 20.70 19.60 -55.19
N THR A 732 20.17 19.54 -56.39
CA THR A 732 19.05 20.36 -56.82
C THR A 732 18.18 19.56 -57.80
N TYR A 733 16.90 19.56 -57.53
CA TYR A 733 15.76 18.98 -58.27
C TYR A 733 15.42 17.48 -58.02
N ARG A 734 14.48 17.21 -57.12
CA ARG A 734 13.13 16.67 -57.38
C ARG A 734 12.34 16.55 -56.12
N GLU A 735 11.31 17.36 -55.97
CA GLU A 735 10.11 17.05 -55.18
C GLU A 735 9.36 15.91 -55.87
N ASN A 736 9.01 14.87 -55.12
CA ASN A 736 7.68 14.36 -54.91
C ASN A 736 7.75 12.90 -54.43
N ASP A 737 6.96 12.64 -53.33
CA ASP A 737 6.36 11.37 -52.96
C ASP A 737 7.32 10.16 -52.72
N GLU A 738 7.77 10.08 -51.45
CA GLU A 738 7.91 8.83 -50.67
C GLU A 738 8.36 9.20 -49.26
N GLU A 739 7.43 9.68 -48.40
CA GLU A 739 7.60 9.78 -46.95
C GLU A 739 7.30 8.43 -46.31
N GLU A 740 8.30 7.59 -46.03
CA GLU A 740 8.17 6.60 -44.96
C GLU A 740 9.44 5.84 -44.52
N ASN A 741 10.68 6.18 -45.00
CA ASN A 741 11.80 5.28 -44.66
C ASN A 741 13.13 5.92 -44.20
N ASP A 742 13.19 7.17 -43.79
CA ASP A 742 14.47 7.81 -43.39
C ASP A 742 14.44 8.46 -41.98
N LEU A 743 13.90 7.77 -40.97
CA LEU A 743 14.14 8.14 -39.58
C LEU A 743 15.32 7.30 -39.04
N GLU A 744 16.44 8.00 -38.74
CA GLU A 744 17.61 7.38 -38.15
C GLU A 744 17.23 6.74 -36.77
N TRP A 745 17.49 5.43 -36.64
CA TRP A 745 17.22 4.68 -35.42
C TRP A 745 18.44 4.71 -34.51
N ASP A 746 18.26 5.15 -33.28
CA ASP A 746 19.24 4.95 -32.21
C ASP A 746 19.07 3.53 -31.64
N PHE A 747 20.08 2.71 -31.81
CA PHE A 747 20.04 1.31 -31.38
C PHE A 747 21.07 1.03 -30.30
N THR A 748 20.60 0.67 -29.12
CA THR A 748 21.43 0.28 -27.98
C THR A 748 21.30 -1.20 -27.72
N PRO A 749 22.20 -2.05 -28.19
CA PRO A 749 22.21 -3.49 -27.89
C PRO A 749 22.84 -3.74 -26.52
N PHE A 750 22.23 -4.62 -25.71
CA PHE A 750 22.76 -5.10 -24.43
C PHE A 750 23.57 -6.39 -24.55
N GLN A 751 23.68 -6.92 -25.75
CA GLN A 751 24.56 -8.05 -26.13
C GLN A 751 24.89 -7.98 -27.61
N LYS A 752 25.84 -8.81 -28.06
CA LYS A 752 26.16 -8.89 -29.49
C LYS A 752 24.97 -9.50 -30.25
N LEU A 753 24.34 -8.71 -31.10
CA LEU A 753 23.22 -9.13 -31.96
C LEU A 753 23.70 -9.28 -33.43
N ASN A 754 23.16 -10.27 -34.13
CA ASN A 754 23.51 -10.58 -35.51
C ASN A 754 22.44 -10.11 -36.50
N PHE A 755 21.75 -9.02 -36.21
CA PHE A 755 20.71 -8.41 -37.04
C PHE A 755 20.68 -6.89 -36.86
N SER A 756 20.13 -6.18 -37.83
CA SER A 756 19.95 -4.72 -37.83
C SER A 756 18.53 -4.33 -37.36
N VAL A 757 18.34 -3.04 -37.01
CA VAL A 757 17.02 -2.52 -36.66
C VAL A 757 16.03 -2.65 -37.82
N ASN A 758 16.49 -2.44 -39.05
CA ASN A 758 15.65 -2.54 -40.24
C ASN A 758 15.12 -3.98 -40.46
N ASP A 759 15.89 -5.01 -40.06
CA ASP A 759 15.45 -6.40 -40.11
C ASP A 759 14.28 -6.70 -39.15
N ILE A 760 14.08 -5.86 -38.13
CA ILE A 760 13.03 -5.96 -37.13
C ILE A 760 11.82 -5.14 -37.55
N VAL A 761 12.04 -3.85 -37.90
CA VAL A 761 10.97 -2.88 -38.15
C VAL A 761 10.08 -3.32 -39.32
N THR A 762 10.68 -3.86 -40.37
CA THR A 762 9.97 -4.40 -41.54
C THR A 762 9.04 -5.60 -41.23
N LYS A 763 9.21 -6.25 -40.06
CA LYS A 763 8.44 -7.41 -39.62
C LYS A 763 7.42 -7.08 -38.51
N LEU A 764 7.24 -5.82 -38.13
CA LEU A 764 6.23 -5.37 -37.16
C LEU A 764 4.87 -5.23 -37.88
N SER A 765 4.26 -6.34 -38.26
CA SER A 765 2.93 -6.39 -38.87
C SER A 765 1.90 -7.00 -37.94
N ASP A 766 0.63 -6.72 -38.17
CA ASP A 766 -0.49 -7.22 -37.33
C ASP A 766 -0.54 -8.76 -37.28
N SER A 767 -0.04 -9.45 -38.32
CA SER A 767 0.06 -10.91 -38.35
C SER A 767 1.08 -11.49 -37.33
N ASN A 768 2.00 -10.67 -36.82
CA ASN A 768 3.08 -11.07 -35.93
C ASN A 768 2.83 -10.67 -34.48
N ILE A 769 1.66 -10.11 -34.18
CA ILE A 769 1.29 -9.72 -32.81
C ILE A 769 1.04 -10.97 -31.97
N ILE A 770 1.72 -11.06 -30.83
CA ILE A 770 1.59 -12.15 -29.84
C ILE A 770 1.03 -11.66 -28.50
N GLY A 771 0.87 -10.35 -28.32
CA GLY A 771 0.30 -9.78 -27.09
C GLY A 771 0.06 -8.29 -27.22
N LYS A 772 -0.93 -7.78 -26.44
CA LYS A 772 -1.27 -6.37 -26.33
C LYS A 772 -1.49 -6.06 -24.85
N GLY A 773 -0.85 -5.00 -24.34
CA GLY A 773 -0.94 -4.61 -22.94
C GLY A 773 -1.03 -3.08 -22.76
N GLY A 774 -1.16 -2.63 -21.54
CA GLY A 774 -1.31 -1.21 -21.20
C GLY A 774 -0.16 -0.33 -21.70
N SER A 775 1.07 -0.86 -21.77
CA SER A 775 2.27 -0.10 -22.19
C SER A 775 2.62 -0.25 -23.69
N GLY A 776 1.97 -1.15 -24.45
CA GLY A 776 2.31 -1.34 -25.87
C GLY A 776 1.87 -2.67 -26.46
N MET A 777 2.35 -2.95 -27.68
CA MET A 777 2.11 -4.20 -28.42
C MET A 777 3.38 -5.04 -28.48
N VAL A 778 3.25 -6.36 -28.38
CA VAL A 778 4.36 -7.32 -28.48
C VAL A 778 4.25 -8.14 -29.77
N TYR A 779 5.33 -8.19 -30.51
CA TYR A 779 5.44 -8.88 -31.79
C TYR A 779 6.43 -10.04 -31.70
N ARG A 780 6.14 -11.12 -32.40
CA ARG A 780 7.08 -12.22 -32.64
C ARG A 780 7.85 -11.95 -33.93
N VAL A 781 9.14 -11.81 -33.86
CA VAL A 781 10.00 -11.46 -35.01
C VAL A 781 11.05 -12.56 -35.20
N GLU A 782 11.15 -13.10 -36.39
CA GLU A 782 12.24 -13.99 -36.77
C GLU A 782 13.34 -13.19 -37.46
N THR A 783 14.54 -13.20 -36.88
CA THR A 783 15.72 -12.50 -37.40
C THR A 783 16.30 -13.21 -38.65
N PRO A 784 17.15 -12.56 -39.44
CA PRO A 784 17.83 -13.22 -40.58
C PRO A 784 18.64 -14.45 -40.19
N ALA A 785 19.13 -14.52 -38.95
CA ALA A 785 19.84 -15.66 -38.38
C ALA A 785 18.92 -16.81 -37.91
N LYS A 786 17.61 -16.74 -38.21
CA LYS A 786 16.56 -17.68 -37.72
C LYS A 786 16.38 -17.70 -36.21
N GLN A 787 16.86 -16.70 -35.49
CA GLN A 787 16.55 -16.52 -34.09
C GLN A 787 15.18 -15.84 -33.96
N ILE A 788 14.33 -16.35 -33.09
CA ILE A 788 13.04 -15.73 -32.79
C ILE A 788 13.23 -14.82 -31.57
N ILE A 789 12.74 -13.59 -31.66
CA ILE A 789 12.77 -12.59 -30.59
C ILE A 789 11.35 -12.03 -30.40
N ALA A 790 11.09 -11.51 -29.19
CA ALA A 790 9.88 -10.76 -28.89
C ALA A 790 10.20 -9.27 -28.90
N VAL A 791 9.42 -8.48 -29.63
CA VAL A 791 9.63 -7.03 -29.77
C VAL A 791 8.42 -6.29 -29.22
N LYS A 792 8.60 -5.56 -28.13
CA LYS A 792 7.57 -4.72 -27.53
C LYS A 792 7.65 -3.31 -28.10
N LYS A 793 6.62 -2.91 -28.85
CA LYS A 793 6.44 -1.56 -29.36
C LYS A 793 5.60 -0.76 -28.37
N LEU A 794 6.16 0.27 -27.78
CA LEU A 794 5.48 1.12 -26.82
C LEU A 794 4.50 2.04 -27.51
N TRP A 795 3.41 2.43 -26.82
CA TRP A 795 2.46 3.40 -27.34
C TRP A 795 3.14 4.77 -27.57
N PRO A 796 2.79 5.49 -28.64
CA PRO A 796 3.33 6.81 -28.88
C PRO A 796 2.88 7.79 -27.78
N ILE A 797 3.79 8.65 -27.34
CA ILE A 797 3.50 9.75 -26.41
C ILE A 797 2.79 10.83 -27.21
N ASN A 798 1.58 11.22 -26.80
CA ASN A 798 0.85 12.30 -27.45
C ASN A 798 1.65 13.61 -27.37
N ASN A 799 1.86 14.26 -28.53
CA ASN A 799 2.60 15.50 -28.67
C ASN A 799 1.94 16.63 -27.84
N GLY A 800 2.55 17.01 -26.74
CA GLY A 800 2.13 18.19 -25.96
C GLY A 800 2.67 18.23 -24.52
N GLU A 801 3.04 17.13 -23.94
CA GLU A 801 3.63 17.11 -22.59
C GLU A 801 4.98 16.41 -22.65
N VAL A 802 6.05 17.12 -22.31
CA VAL A 802 7.37 16.54 -22.04
C VAL A 802 7.24 15.81 -20.71
N PRO A 803 7.28 14.49 -20.64
CA PRO A 803 7.27 13.81 -19.34
C PRO A 803 8.61 14.11 -18.66
N GLU A 804 8.57 14.68 -17.49
CA GLU A 804 9.72 15.00 -16.65
C GLU A 804 10.54 13.79 -16.20
N ARG A 805 10.08 12.57 -16.52
CA ARG A 805 10.85 11.33 -16.39
C ARG A 805 10.66 10.49 -17.64
N ASP A 806 11.74 10.25 -18.35
CA ASP A 806 11.75 9.30 -19.44
C ASP A 806 11.60 7.87 -18.89
N LEU A 807 10.35 7.44 -18.73
CA LEU A 807 9.98 6.08 -18.27
C LEU A 807 10.66 5.00 -19.11
N PHE A 808 10.89 5.28 -20.41
CA PHE A 808 11.60 4.37 -21.31
C PHE A 808 13.06 4.21 -20.88
N SER A 809 13.76 5.30 -20.61
CA SER A 809 15.16 5.24 -20.15
C SER A 809 15.28 4.55 -18.80
N ALA A 810 14.35 4.77 -17.88
CA ALA A 810 14.33 4.08 -16.59
C ALA A 810 14.07 2.56 -16.73
N GLU A 811 13.11 2.16 -17.58
CA GLU A 811 12.81 0.74 -17.86
C GLU A 811 14.00 0.08 -18.57
N VAL A 812 14.62 0.76 -19.52
CA VAL A 812 15.81 0.30 -20.24
C VAL A 812 17.00 0.12 -19.29
N GLN A 813 17.26 1.08 -18.43
CA GLN A 813 18.35 1.02 -17.46
C GLN A 813 18.15 -0.12 -16.46
N THR A 814 16.93 -0.29 -15.97
CA THR A 814 16.59 -1.34 -14.99
C THR A 814 16.64 -2.73 -15.63
N LEU A 815 15.89 -2.96 -16.72
CA LEU A 815 15.81 -4.29 -17.37
C LEU A 815 17.08 -4.64 -18.15
N GLY A 816 17.80 -3.65 -18.67
CA GLY A 816 19.05 -3.86 -19.40
C GLY A 816 20.17 -4.41 -18.51
N SER A 817 20.14 -4.09 -17.22
CA SER A 817 21.10 -4.56 -16.21
C SER A 817 20.76 -5.91 -15.59
N ILE A 818 19.49 -6.33 -15.65
CA ILE A 818 19.03 -7.56 -14.99
C ILE A 818 19.39 -8.80 -15.82
N ARG A 819 20.10 -9.77 -15.19
CA ARG A 819 20.42 -11.08 -15.73
C ARG A 819 20.01 -12.16 -14.72
N HIS A 820 18.80 -12.68 -14.87
CA HIS A 820 18.30 -13.73 -13.98
C HIS A 820 17.61 -14.82 -14.79
N LYS A 821 17.79 -16.09 -14.40
CA LYS A 821 17.27 -17.26 -15.14
C LYS A 821 15.74 -17.29 -15.27
N ASN A 822 15.03 -16.63 -14.37
CA ASN A 822 13.57 -16.57 -14.31
C ASN A 822 13.02 -15.22 -14.82
N ILE A 823 13.86 -14.34 -15.38
CA ILE A 823 13.44 -13.06 -15.97
C ILE A 823 13.76 -13.09 -17.46
N VAL A 824 12.78 -12.70 -18.28
CA VAL A 824 12.96 -12.61 -19.73
C VAL A 824 14.00 -11.53 -20.01
N ARG A 825 15.06 -11.90 -20.69
CA ARG A 825 16.22 -11.05 -20.91
C ARG A 825 15.92 -9.97 -21.95
N LEU A 826 16.22 -8.71 -21.62
CA LEU A 826 16.22 -7.61 -22.57
C LEU A 826 17.49 -7.70 -23.44
N LEU A 827 17.32 -7.81 -24.76
CA LEU A 827 18.40 -7.98 -25.75
C LEU A 827 18.96 -6.63 -26.20
N GLY A 828 18.12 -5.62 -26.27
CA GLY A 828 18.45 -4.28 -26.69
C GLY A 828 17.22 -3.40 -26.77
N CYS A 829 17.43 -2.13 -27.09
CA CYS A 829 16.35 -1.18 -27.36
C CYS A 829 16.66 -0.35 -28.61
N CYS A 830 15.60 0.06 -29.30
CA CYS A 830 15.68 0.96 -30.44
C CYS A 830 14.73 2.13 -30.20
N ASN A 831 15.16 3.32 -30.47
CA ASN A 831 14.30 4.49 -30.42
C ASN A 831 14.51 5.39 -31.65
N ASN A 832 13.48 6.10 -32.01
CA ASN A 832 13.55 7.23 -32.92
C ASN A 832 12.57 8.32 -32.39
N THR A 833 12.40 9.42 -33.12
CA THR A 833 11.54 10.55 -32.71
C THR A 833 10.07 10.19 -32.52
N ARG A 834 9.60 9.03 -33.05
CA ARG A 834 8.16 8.63 -33.03
C ARG A 834 7.90 7.28 -32.38
N THR A 835 8.89 6.37 -32.32
CA THR A 835 8.65 4.97 -31.94
C THR A 835 9.77 4.47 -31.04
N ARG A 836 9.39 3.72 -29.98
CA ARG A 836 10.30 3.09 -29.03
C ARG A 836 10.05 1.58 -28.99
N LEU A 837 11.10 0.79 -29.14
CA LEU A 837 11.06 -0.68 -29.19
C LEU A 837 11.97 -1.25 -28.12
N LEU A 838 11.47 -2.27 -27.40
CA LEU A 838 12.24 -3.11 -26.47
C LEU A 838 12.32 -4.52 -27.05
N LEU A 839 13.52 -5.09 -27.14
CA LEU A 839 13.79 -6.40 -27.73
C LEU A 839 14.08 -7.40 -26.63
N PHE A 840 13.32 -8.49 -26.58
CA PHE A 840 13.44 -9.54 -25.57
C PHE A 840 13.69 -10.92 -26.18
N ASP A 841 14.24 -11.84 -25.39
CA ASP A 841 14.22 -13.25 -25.76
C ASP A 841 12.78 -13.74 -25.95
N TYR A 842 12.53 -14.56 -26.96
CA TYR A 842 11.24 -15.19 -27.16
C TYR A 842 11.16 -16.51 -26.38
N ILE A 843 10.16 -16.66 -25.54
CA ILE A 843 9.89 -17.89 -24.79
C ILE A 843 8.90 -18.74 -25.59
N SER A 844 9.38 -19.87 -26.11
CA SER A 844 8.61 -20.75 -27.01
C SER A 844 7.38 -21.39 -26.36
N ASN A 845 7.37 -21.50 -25.02
CA ASN A 845 6.25 -22.09 -24.26
C ASN A 845 5.06 -21.13 -24.12
N GLY A 846 5.15 -19.91 -24.64
CA GLY A 846 4.08 -18.92 -24.57
C GLY A 846 4.07 -18.15 -23.24
N SER A 847 2.99 -17.41 -23.01
CA SER A 847 2.77 -16.66 -21.76
C SER A 847 2.07 -17.53 -20.73
N LEU A 848 2.20 -17.16 -19.45
CA LEU A 848 1.46 -17.79 -18.36
C LEU A 848 -0.06 -17.74 -18.63
N ALA A 849 -0.54 -16.64 -19.18
CA ALA A 849 -1.93 -16.48 -19.56
C ALA A 849 -2.35 -17.45 -20.66
N SER A 850 -1.53 -17.69 -21.70
CA SER A 850 -1.84 -18.66 -22.73
C SER A 850 -1.81 -20.10 -22.21
N LEU A 851 -1.03 -20.35 -21.16
CA LEU A 851 -0.96 -21.66 -20.51
C LEU A 851 -2.18 -21.94 -19.63
N LEU A 852 -2.65 -20.93 -18.88
CA LEU A 852 -3.74 -21.08 -17.90
C LEU A 852 -5.13 -20.88 -18.54
N HIS A 853 -5.25 -20.05 -19.58
CA HIS A 853 -6.54 -19.51 -20.03
C HIS A 853 -6.79 -19.61 -21.54
N GLU A 854 -6.46 -20.68 -22.22
CA GLU A 854 -6.68 -20.83 -23.67
C GLU A 854 -7.70 -19.84 -24.28
N LYS A 855 -7.22 -18.66 -24.76
CA LYS A 855 -7.97 -17.58 -25.44
C LYS A 855 -8.70 -16.58 -24.52
N LYS A 856 -7.98 -15.59 -23.96
CA LYS A 856 -8.47 -14.19 -23.85
C LYS A 856 -7.38 -13.24 -23.35
N HIS A 857 -7.51 -11.96 -23.72
CA HIS A 857 -6.51 -10.91 -23.48
C HIS A 857 -6.43 -10.52 -22.00
N ILE A 858 -5.20 -10.51 -21.45
CA ILE A 858 -4.94 -10.02 -20.09
C ILE A 858 -4.77 -8.51 -20.13
N PHE A 859 -5.59 -7.80 -19.37
CA PHE A 859 -5.28 -6.44 -18.91
C PHE A 859 -4.63 -6.53 -17.52
N ALA A 860 -3.33 -6.28 -17.45
CA ALA A 860 -2.70 -5.99 -16.17
C ALA A 860 -3.12 -4.57 -15.75
N GLU A 861 -3.94 -4.47 -14.72
CA GLU A 861 -4.39 -3.20 -14.15
C GLU A 861 -3.26 -2.59 -13.31
N TYR A 862 -2.40 -1.77 -13.95
CA TYR A 862 -1.55 -0.80 -13.26
C TYR A 862 -2.36 0.48 -13.04
N GLY A 863 -3.29 0.43 -12.16
CA GLY A 863 -4.02 1.62 -11.80
C GLY A 863 -4.37 1.56 -10.33
N TYR A 864 -3.60 2.17 -9.48
CA TYR A 864 -4.06 2.82 -8.23
C TYR A 864 -2.97 2.93 -7.16
N SER A 865 -1.71 3.20 -7.53
CA SER A 865 -0.81 3.87 -6.60
C SER A 865 0.25 4.68 -7.36
N LEU A 866 0.25 5.97 -7.18
CA LEU A 866 1.26 6.91 -7.69
C LEU A 866 2.64 6.75 -7.03
N LYS A 867 2.83 5.76 -6.16
CA LYS A 867 4.12 5.32 -5.64
C LYS A 867 4.31 3.84 -5.96
N ILE A 868 5.00 3.54 -7.04
CA ILE A 868 5.54 2.20 -7.29
C ILE A 868 6.59 1.96 -6.21
N THR A 869 6.28 1.10 -5.26
CA THR A 869 7.21 0.64 -4.22
C THR A 869 7.45 -0.85 -4.42
N GLU A 870 8.53 -1.39 -3.84
CA GLU A 870 8.76 -2.84 -3.80
C GLU A 870 7.57 -3.64 -3.24
N LYS A 871 6.74 -3.01 -2.40
CA LYS A 871 5.50 -3.59 -1.86
C LYS A 871 4.39 -3.70 -2.91
N SER A 872 4.43 -2.89 -3.97
CA SER A 872 3.54 -3.02 -5.14
C SER A 872 3.91 -4.24 -5.97
N ASP A 873 5.21 -4.52 -6.12
CA ASP A 873 5.70 -5.71 -6.80
C ASP A 873 5.35 -6.99 -6.02
N VAL A 874 5.44 -6.95 -4.68
CA VAL A 874 5.00 -8.04 -3.81
C VAL A 874 3.52 -8.33 -3.99
N TYR A 875 2.68 -7.28 -4.05
CA TYR A 875 1.24 -7.44 -4.31
C TYR A 875 0.97 -8.07 -5.67
N SER A 876 1.61 -7.54 -6.72
CA SER A 876 1.49 -8.09 -8.08
C SER A 876 1.94 -9.56 -8.15
N TYR A 877 3.01 -9.93 -7.43
CA TYR A 877 3.47 -11.29 -7.32
C TYR A 877 2.45 -12.20 -6.61
N GLY A 878 1.82 -11.71 -5.54
CA GLY A 878 0.74 -12.40 -4.84
C GLY A 878 -0.46 -12.68 -5.75
N VAL A 879 -0.85 -11.71 -6.60
CA VAL A 879 -1.92 -11.90 -7.61
C VAL A 879 -1.57 -13.03 -8.57
N VAL A 880 -0.34 -13.04 -9.09
CA VAL A 880 0.14 -14.11 -10.00
C VAL A 880 0.12 -15.48 -9.30
N LEU A 881 0.50 -15.54 -8.02
CA LEU A 881 0.42 -16.81 -7.27
C LEU A 881 -1.03 -17.29 -7.13
N LEU A 882 -1.98 -16.39 -6.86
CA LEU A 882 -3.40 -16.74 -6.80
C LEU A 882 -3.91 -17.20 -8.17
N GLU A 883 -3.53 -16.53 -9.26
CA GLU A 883 -3.86 -16.93 -10.63
C GLU A 883 -3.38 -18.35 -10.94
N VAL A 884 -2.12 -18.66 -10.61
CA VAL A 884 -1.53 -19.98 -10.80
C VAL A 884 -2.26 -21.07 -10.00
N LEU A 885 -2.63 -20.79 -8.76
CA LEU A 885 -3.25 -21.77 -7.87
C LEU A 885 -4.73 -21.99 -8.16
N THR A 886 -5.43 -20.96 -8.63
CA THR A 886 -6.89 -21.02 -8.86
C THR A 886 -7.25 -21.30 -10.29
N GLY A 887 -6.33 -21.12 -11.25
CA GLY A 887 -6.61 -21.19 -12.68
C GLY A 887 -7.50 -20.06 -13.21
N LYS A 888 -7.76 -19.00 -12.40
CA LYS A 888 -8.63 -17.87 -12.75
C LYS A 888 -7.84 -16.61 -13.02
N GLU A 889 -8.27 -15.88 -14.07
CA GLU A 889 -7.70 -14.55 -14.37
C GLU A 889 -8.00 -13.55 -13.23
N PRO A 890 -7.18 -12.51 -13.02
CA PRO A 890 -7.41 -11.48 -11.99
C PRO A 890 -8.79 -10.81 -12.09
N THR A 891 -9.37 -10.74 -13.30
CA THR A 891 -10.71 -10.19 -13.61
C THR A 891 -11.49 -11.16 -14.48
N ASP A 892 -11.64 -12.42 -14.04
CA ASP A 892 -12.32 -13.48 -14.79
C ASP A 892 -13.85 -13.27 -14.76
N ASN A 893 -14.50 -13.37 -15.93
CA ASN A 893 -15.96 -13.37 -16.04
C ASN A 893 -16.64 -14.57 -15.34
N GLN A 894 -15.89 -15.61 -14.99
CA GLN A 894 -16.37 -16.75 -14.18
C GLN A 894 -16.32 -16.45 -12.67
N ILE A 895 -15.66 -15.37 -12.27
CA ILE A 895 -15.73 -14.86 -10.90
C ILE A 895 -17.08 -14.14 -10.79
N PRO A 896 -17.99 -14.56 -9.90
CA PRO A 896 -19.29 -13.93 -9.76
C PRO A 896 -19.17 -12.41 -9.60
N GLU A 897 -19.99 -11.66 -10.35
CA GLU A 897 -20.16 -10.19 -10.26
C GLU A 897 -18.98 -9.31 -10.74
N GLY A 898 -18.05 -9.85 -11.55
CA GLY A 898 -16.90 -9.06 -12.06
C GLY A 898 -15.91 -8.65 -10.98
N ALA A 899 -15.92 -9.35 -9.84
CA ALA A 899 -15.00 -9.09 -8.75
C ALA A 899 -13.55 -9.48 -9.13
N HIS A 900 -12.58 -8.82 -8.55
CA HIS A 900 -11.16 -9.19 -8.64
C HIS A 900 -10.91 -10.55 -7.97
N ILE A 901 -9.93 -11.32 -8.48
CA ILE A 901 -9.54 -12.62 -7.91
C ILE A 901 -9.29 -12.56 -6.40
N ILE A 902 -8.70 -11.47 -5.89
CA ILE A 902 -8.43 -11.28 -4.47
C ILE A 902 -9.73 -11.17 -3.66
N SER A 903 -10.67 -10.38 -4.15
CA SER A 903 -11.98 -10.21 -3.50
C SER A 903 -12.75 -11.52 -3.52
N TRP A 904 -12.66 -12.27 -4.62
CA TRP A 904 -13.26 -13.59 -4.73
C TRP A 904 -12.62 -14.60 -3.77
N VAL A 905 -11.28 -14.71 -3.74
CA VAL A 905 -10.56 -15.62 -2.83
C VAL A 905 -10.87 -15.29 -1.37
N ASN A 906 -10.83 -14.00 -0.99
CA ASN A 906 -11.16 -13.57 0.37
C ASN A 906 -12.61 -13.88 0.74
N ARG A 907 -13.53 -13.80 -0.21
CA ARG A 907 -14.93 -14.17 -0.01
C ARG A 907 -15.07 -15.68 0.21
N GLU A 908 -14.48 -16.48 -0.68
CA GLU A 908 -14.53 -17.96 -0.60
C GLU A 908 -13.92 -18.49 0.71
N LEU A 909 -12.85 -17.84 1.21
CA LEU A 909 -12.22 -18.20 2.48
C LEU A 909 -13.06 -17.79 3.70
N ARG A 910 -13.90 -16.76 3.60
CA ARG A 910 -14.78 -16.33 4.70
C ARG A 910 -16.04 -17.19 4.85
N GLU A 911 -16.41 -17.93 3.82
CA GLU A 911 -17.53 -18.86 3.87
C GLU A 911 -17.10 -20.15 4.60
N GLU A 912 -17.49 -20.31 5.88
CA GLU A 912 -17.03 -21.34 6.87
C GLU A 912 -17.14 -22.82 6.46
N LYS A 913 -17.53 -23.15 5.25
CA LYS A 913 -17.63 -24.53 4.74
C LYS A 913 -16.84 -24.80 3.48
N ARG A 914 -16.08 -23.80 2.97
CA ARG A 914 -15.27 -24.04 1.78
C ARG A 914 -13.81 -24.23 2.17
N ASP A 915 -13.38 -25.45 2.04
CA ASP A 915 -11.99 -25.85 2.16
C ASP A 915 -11.16 -25.23 1.02
N PHE A 916 -9.88 -24.96 1.25
CA PHE A 916 -8.88 -24.58 0.24
C PHE A 916 -9.05 -25.34 -1.08
N THR A 917 -9.42 -26.62 -1.00
CA THR A 917 -9.65 -27.50 -2.15
C THR A 917 -10.80 -27.04 -3.09
N THR A 918 -11.67 -26.14 -2.65
CA THR A 918 -12.75 -25.58 -3.48
C THR A 918 -12.32 -24.32 -4.25
N ILE A 919 -11.23 -23.68 -3.84
CA ILE A 919 -10.68 -22.44 -4.41
C ILE A 919 -9.59 -22.78 -5.45
N VAL A 920 -8.82 -23.83 -5.21
CA VAL A 920 -7.72 -24.26 -6.08
C VAL A 920 -8.25 -24.99 -7.30
N ASP A 921 -7.53 -24.84 -8.43
CA ASP A 921 -7.85 -25.53 -9.67
C ASP A 921 -7.89 -27.05 -9.44
N GLN A 922 -8.98 -27.66 -9.91
CA GLN A 922 -9.22 -29.09 -9.75
C GLN A 922 -8.13 -29.98 -10.39
N GLN A 923 -7.44 -29.49 -11.42
CA GLN A 923 -6.33 -30.19 -12.02
C GLN A 923 -5.11 -30.27 -11.11
N LEU A 924 -4.91 -29.27 -10.27
CA LEU A 924 -3.84 -29.25 -9.27
C LEU A 924 -4.12 -30.20 -8.09
N LEU A 925 -5.39 -30.48 -7.81
CA LEU A 925 -5.79 -31.39 -6.73
C LEU A 925 -5.62 -32.88 -7.08
N MET A 926 -5.28 -33.21 -8.33
CA MET A 926 -4.96 -34.57 -8.75
C MET A 926 -3.52 -35.00 -8.40
N GLN A 927 -2.77 -34.16 -7.71
CA GLN A 927 -1.39 -34.42 -7.29
C GLN A 927 -1.32 -35.23 -5.97
N SER A 928 -0.11 -35.59 -5.54
CA SER A 928 0.09 -36.30 -4.27
C SER A 928 -0.32 -35.48 -3.05
N SER A 929 -0.65 -36.11 -1.94
CA SER A 929 -1.04 -35.43 -0.69
C SER A 929 0.01 -34.45 -0.17
N THR A 930 1.30 -34.74 -0.39
CA THR A 930 2.43 -33.84 -0.03
C THR A 930 2.41 -32.59 -0.89
N GLN A 931 2.20 -32.72 -2.20
CA GLN A 931 2.13 -31.58 -3.12
C GLN A 931 0.89 -30.70 -2.85
N ILE A 932 -0.23 -31.26 -2.45
CA ILE A 932 -1.42 -30.50 -2.03
C ILE A 932 -1.11 -29.68 -0.77
N GLN A 933 -0.35 -30.24 0.16
CA GLN A 933 0.07 -29.52 1.36
C GLN A 933 1.06 -28.37 1.07
N GLU A 934 1.99 -28.57 0.14
CA GLU A 934 2.86 -27.50 -0.37
C GLU A 934 2.06 -26.40 -1.05
N MET A 935 1.09 -26.74 -1.90
CA MET A 935 0.20 -25.77 -2.53
C MET A 935 -0.61 -24.96 -1.52
N PHE A 936 -1.07 -25.58 -0.43
CA PHE A 936 -1.73 -24.88 0.67
C PHE A 936 -0.81 -23.85 1.36
N GLN A 937 0.45 -24.18 1.55
CA GLN A 937 1.43 -23.25 2.10
C GLN A 937 1.74 -22.10 1.14
N VAL A 938 1.89 -22.38 -0.16
CA VAL A 938 2.07 -21.36 -1.21
C VAL A 938 0.86 -20.42 -1.29
N PHE A 939 -0.36 -20.95 -1.11
CA PHE A 939 -1.57 -20.17 -1.05
C PHE A 939 -1.57 -19.20 0.15
N GLY A 940 -1.09 -19.66 1.32
CA GLY A 940 -0.88 -18.79 2.48
C GLY A 940 0.10 -17.64 2.21
N VAL A 941 1.21 -17.93 1.52
CA VAL A 941 2.16 -16.89 1.09
C VAL A 941 1.51 -15.89 0.13
N ALA A 942 0.69 -16.38 -0.81
CA ALA A 942 -0.03 -15.52 -1.74
C ALA A 942 -0.96 -14.54 -1.02
N LEU A 943 -1.70 -15.01 -0.02
CA LEU A 943 -2.60 -14.17 0.80
C LEU A 943 -1.84 -13.09 1.59
N LEU A 944 -0.67 -13.40 2.13
CA LEU A 944 0.18 -12.40 2.79
C LEU A 944 0.65 -11.33 1.81
N CYS A 945 0.98 -11.72 0.57
CA CYS A 945 1.44 -10.79 -0.47
C CYS A 945 0.34 -9.82 -0.91
N VAL A 946 -0.92 -10.26 -0.96
CA VAL A 946 -2.07 -9.43 -1.40
C VAL A 946 -2.77 -8.72 -0.25
N ASN A 947 -2.15 -8.61 0.92
CA ASN A 947 -2.70 -7.85 2.03
C ASN A 947 -3.03 -6.41 1.59
N SER A 948 -4.18 -5.89 2.00
CA SER A 948 -4.62 -4.53 1.67
C SER A 948 -3.69 -3.46 2.24
N CYS A 949 -3.07 -3.72 3.40
CA CYS A 949 -2.08 -2.82 4.01
C CYS A 949 -0.67 -3.09 3.43
N PRO A 950 -0.05 -2.14 2.68
CA PRO A 950 1.27 -2.36 2.09
C PRO A 950 2.37 -2.69 3.11
N GLU A 951 2.29 -2.12 4.32
CA GLU A 951 3.29 -2.31 5.38
C GLU A 951 3.24 -3.69 6.01
N GLU A 952 2.09 -4.35 5.96
CA GLU A 952 1.92 -5.72 6.44
C GLU A 952 2.29 -6.79 5.39
N ARG A 953 2.54 -6.38 4.14
CA ARG A 953 3.03 -7.30 3.12
C ARG A 953 4.47 -7.69 3.42
N PRO A 954 4.86 -8.97 3.26
CA PRO A 954 6.25 -9.37 3.36
C PRO A 954 7.13 -8.63 2.33
N THR A 955 8.43 -8.63 2.50
CA THR A 955 9.35 -8.24 1.41
C THR A 955 9.49 -9.41 0.42
N MET A 956 9.93 -9.15 -0.83
CA MET A 956 10.22 -10.24 -1.79
C MET A 956 11.27 -11.21 -1.25
N LYS A 957 12.14 -10.77 -0.36
CA LYS A 957 13.12 -11.60 0.33
C LYS A 957 12.42 -12.57 1.29
N ASP A 958 11.46 -12.09 2.07
CA ASP A 958 10.66 -12.92 2.98
C ASP A 958 9.81 -13.92 2.19
N VAL A 959 9.18 -13.47 1.10
CA VAL A 959 8.43 -14.34 0.18
C VAL A 959 9.32 -15.46 -0.35
N THR A 960 10.54 -15.11 -0.77
CA THR A 960 11.50 -16.09 -1.29
C THR A 960 11.93 -17.07 -0.20
N ALA A 961 12.13 -16.61 1.04
CA ALA A 961 12.47 -17.45 2.18
C ALA A 961 11.34 -18.43 2.49
N MET A 962 10.10 -17.94 2.59
CA MET A 962 8.90 -18.77 2.83
C MET A 962 8.72 -19.83 1.74
N LEU A 963 8.87 -19.47 0.46
CA LEU A 963 8.76 -20.43 -0.64
C LEU A 963 9.90 -21.45 -0.68
N LYS A 964 11.10 -21.11 -0.19
CA LYS A 964 12.21 -22.06 -0.04
C LYS A 964 11.97 -23.04 1.10
N GLU A 965 11.42 -22.57 2.20
CA GLU A 965 11.11 -23.39 3.38
C GLU A 965 10.08 -24.47 3.05
N ILE A 966 9.10 -24.16 2.20
CA ILE A 966 8.10 -25.12 1.69
C ILE A 966 8.78 -26.31 0.99
N ARG A 967 9.91 -26.11 0.31
CA ARG A 967 10.65 -27.15 -0.44
C ARG A 967 11.57 -28.01 0.41
N HIS A 968 11.88 -27.66 1.66
CA HIS A 968 12.86 -28.35 2.49
C HIS A 968 12.29 -29.42 3.44
N HIS A 969 10.98 -29.67 3.45
CA HIS A 969 10.35 -30.66 4.32
C HIS A 969 10.34 -32.11 3.78
N GLU A 970 11.23 -32.46 2.84
CA GLU A 970 11.33 -33.84 2.34
C GLU A 970 12.03 -34.83 3.28
N ASN A 971 12.57 -34.42 4.44
CA ASN A 971 13.44 -35.32 5.24
C ASN A 971 13.27 -35.26 6.75
N ASP A 972 12.11 -34.96 7.34
CA ASP A 972 11.91 -35.23 8.76
C ASP A 972 10.44 -35.49 9.10
N ASP A 973 10.26 -36.65 9.72
CA ASP A 973 9.11 -37.26 10.34
C ASP A 973 7.76 -36.55 10.47
N ILE A 974 6.78 -37.25 9.93
CA ILE A 974 5.32 -37.13 10.10
C ILE A 974 4.95 -37.04 11.59
N GLU A 975 4.28 -35.99 11.97
CA GLU A 975 3.28 -35.76 13.01
C GLU A 975 3.45 -34.41 13.72
N LYS A 976 2.89 -33.36 13.11
CA LYS A 976 2.12 -32.31 13.82
C LYS A 976 1.54 -31.32 12.82
N PRO A 977 0.23 -31.16 12.71
CA PRO A 977 -0.36 -30.10 11.89
C PRO A 977 -0.01 -28.75 12.52
N ILE A 978 0.76 -27.95 11.78
CA ILE A 978 0.95 -26.54 12.15
C ILE A 978 -0.40 -25.87 11.89
N SER A 979 -1.12 -25.58 12.97
CA SER A 979 -2.37 -24.84 12.89
C SER A 979 -2.08 -23.40 12.42
N LEU A 980 -2.36 -23.12 11.15
CA LEU A 980 -2.38 -21.76 10.58
C LEU A 980 -3.38 -20.84 11.30
N GLY A 981 -4.18 -21.36 12.22
CA GLY A 981 -5.14 -20.60 13.03
C GLY A 981 -4.55 -19.60 14.02
N LYS A 982 -3.21 -19.55 14.20
CA LYS A 982 -2.59 -18.55 15.10
C LYS A 982 -1.94 -17.35 14.40
N ALA A 983 -1.73 -17.39 13.08
CA ALA A 983 -1.19 -16.26 12.32
C ALA A 983 -2.30 -15.35 11.74
N VAL A 984 -3.52 -15.87 11.59
CA VAL A 984 -4.66 -15.10 11.03
C VAL A 984 -5.56 -14.52 12.14
N THR A 985 -5.39 -14.96 13.40
CA THR A 985 -6.23 -14.50 14.52
C THR A 985 -5.41 -13.84 15.62
N ASN A 986 -4.60 -12.81 15.29
CA ASN A 986 -4.04 -11.95 16.32
C ASN A 986 -4.72 -10.57 16.23
N PRO A 987 -5.81 -10.32 17.00
CA PRO A 987 -6.55 -9.06 16.94
C PRO A 987 -5.75 -7.88 17.50
N LYS A 988 -4.50 -8.07 17.91
CA LYS A 988 -3.61 -6.99 18.36
C LYS A 988 -2.74 -6.37 17.26
N ALA A 989 -2.66 -6.97 16.07
CA ALA A 989 -1.94 -6.41 14.93
C ALA A 989 -2.78 -5.42 14.09
N ALA A 990 -4.10 -5.43 14.24
CA ALA A 990 -5.02 -4.51 13.53
C ALA A 990 -5.03 -3.07 14.08
N VAL A 991 -4.20 -2.75 15.08
CA VAL A 991 -4.26 -1.44 15.78
C VAL A 991 -3.22 -0.43 15.26
N HIS A 992 -2.31 -0.81 14.35
CA HIS A 992 -1.24 0.12 13.92
C HIS A 992 -1.36 0.71 12.50
N CYS A 993 -2.30 0.29 11.68
CA CYS A 993 -2.58 0.98 10.40
C CYS A 993 -3.55 2.17 10.54
N SER A 994 -4.11 2.40 11.72
CA SER A 994 -5.08 3.48 11.97
C SER A 994 -4.47 4.76 12.54
N SER A 995 -3.14 4.94 12.49
CA SER A 995 -2.51 6.16 13.03
C SER A 995 -2.51 7.37 12.07
N PHE A 996 -3.12 7.26 10.88
CA PHE A 996 -3.33 8.40 9.98
C PHE A 996 -4.81 8.74 9.72
N SER A 997 -5.75 8.05 10.35
CA SER A 997 -7.19 8.40 10.27
C SER A 997 -7.91 8.25 11.60
N ARG A 998 -7.24 8.54 12.72
CA ARG A 998 -7.89 8.71 14.02
C ARG A 998 -7.92 10.17 14.41
N SER A 999 -8.85 10.92 13.83
CA SER A 999 -9.46 12.02 14.51
C SER A 999 -10.97 11.84 14.44
N SER A 1000 -11.58 11.68 15.62
CA SER A 1000 -13.00 11.80 15.88
C SER A 1000 -13.94 10.64 15.50
N GLU A 1001 -13.94 9.56 16.30
CA GLU A 1001 -15.23 9.02 16.71
C GLU A 1001 -15.80 9.97 17.80
N PRO A 1002 -16.94 10.60 17.59
CA PRO A 1002 -17.64 11.22 18.69
C PRO A 1002 -18.29 10.11 19.50
N LEU A 1003 -17.83 9.91 20.72
CA LEU A 1003 -18.61 9.31 21.80
C LEU A 1003 -19.94 10.06 21.91
N ILE A 1004 -20.97 9.57 21.24
CA ILE A 1004 -22.33 9.96 21.56
C ILE A 1004 -22.66 9.26 22.87
N ARG A 1005 -22.42 9.98 24.00
CA ARG A 1005 -23.11 9.68 25.23
C ARG A 1005 -24.59 10.00 25.00
N SER A 1006 -25.41 9.00 25.07
CA SER A 1006 -26.86 9.19 25.22
C SER A 1006 -27.12 10.05 26.46
N PRO A 1007 -27.97 11.06 26.39
CA PRO A 1007 -28.48 11.71 27.57
C PRO A 1007 -29.35 10.73 28.37
N SER A 1008 -29.16 10.71 29.67
CA SER A 1008 -29.88 9.96 30.67
C SER A 1008 -31.41 10.15 30.59
#